data_3d58b167b4735158de48c5675470ebe8
#
_entry.id   3d58b167b4735158de48c5675470ebe8
#
_cell.length_a   1.000
_cell.length_b   1.000
_cell.length_c   1.000
_cell.angle_alpha   90.00
_cell.angle_beta   90.00
_cell.angle_gamma   90.00
#
_symmetry.space_group_name_H-M   'P 1'
#
loop_
_entity.id
_entity.type
_entity.pdbx_description
1 polymer ?
#
loop_
_entity_poly.entity_id
_entity_poly.type
_entity_poly.pdbx_seq_one_letter_code
_entity_poly.pdbx_strand_id
1 'polypeptide(L)'
;MNNPFTPRVSDIINYSKEEAIRLRNSYIGPEHLLLGILREGEGKAIEVLFNLQIDLKQLKIEMENRLSALQEGDAMDENELNFNDVASRILKLCILESKQMKCEAVDSEHILLAIMRQKNNKASQLLEEHEVTYDKVMELLTLQPDTPRAGLGFEEDEDEEEDHSMLQRPQNPQGQSGNTQQTRTTQQKKTANETPILDNFGTDLTRAAEEGKLDPVVGREKEIERVAQILSRRKKNNPVLIGEPGVGKSAIIEGLALRIVEKKVSRILFNKRVVTLDMASVVAGTKYRGQFEERIRSIIKELQKNPDVILFIDEIHTLVGAGSAAGSMDAANMLKPALARGEIQCIGATTLDEYRKNIEKDGALERRFQKIIVEPTTPEETLQILHNIKDRYEDHHNVTYTDAALEACVKLADRYITDRFFPDKAIDALDEAGSRVHLINISVPKEIEEQEKQIDEMKNRKNEAVRLQNFELAASYRDKEKELSTQLDIMKENWEKSLRENRETVDDEQIANVVSMISGIPVQKMAQTEGMRLMGMKDDLMGKVIGQDKAIETLVKAIRRSRIGLKDPNRPIGTFMFLGPTGVGKTHLAKELAKFMFGSADALIRVDMSEYMEKFTVSRLVGAPPGYVGYEEGGLLTEKVRRKPYSIVLLDEIEKAHPDVFNILLQVLDEGHLTDTNGRTVDFKNTIVIMTSNVGTRQLKDFGKGIGFTSGQAENMKDYSRGIITKALNKQFAPEFRNRLDEIINFDQLEMESLVKIVDIELEGLYKRVESIGYKLIMDEEARKFIANKGYDIQYGARPLKRAIQTHVEDALAEVILGSEIQEGDTIRGTYDKEKDAIVMVVEK
;
A
#
# COMPACT_ATOMS: atom_id res chain seq x y z
N MET A 1 12.15 18.30 42.22
CA MET A 1 12.71 19.41 41.44
C MET A 1 11.89 19.53 40.19
N ASN A 2 11.11 20.59 40.03
CA ASN A 2 10.30 20.79 38.82
C ASN A 2 11.21 20.90 37.60
N ASN A 3 10.99 20.09 36.61
CA ASN A 3 11.75 20.15 35.36
C ASN A 3 11.44 21.50 34.69
N PRO A 4 12.42 22.38 34.43
CA PRO A 4 12.15 23.71 33.87
C PRO A 4 11.73 23.66 32.38
N PHE A 5 11.73 22.49 31.74
CA PHE A 5 11.44 22.27 30.32
C PHE A 5 10.02 21.73 30.10
N THR A 6 9.33 22.29 29.13
CA THR A 6 8.05 21.75 28.68
C THR A 6 8.25 20.34 28.05
N PRO A 7 7.20 19.48 27.94
CA PRO A 7 7.28 18.23 27.21
C PRO A 7 7.79 18.41 25.78
N ARG A 8 7.37 19.48 25.10
CA ARG A 8 7.81 19.85 23.74
C ARG A 8 9.32 20.02 23.63
N VAL A 9 9.94 20.66 24.60
CA VAL A 9 11.40 20.82 24.63
C VAL A 9 12.11 19.50 24.80
N SER A 10 11.52 18.57 25.57
CA SER A 10 12.04 17.20 25.68
C SER A 10 11.98 16.46 24.36
N ASP A 11 10.89 16.63 23.58
CA ASP A 11 10.73 16.06 22.25
C ASP A 11 11.73 16.67 21.24
N ILE A 12 11.91 17.99 21.26
CA ILE A 12 12.92 18.68 20.45
C ILE A 12 14.33 18.14 20.74
N ILE A 13 14.66 17.90 22.01
CA ILE A 13 15.96 17.32 22.40
C ILE A 13 16.11 15.90 21.86
N ASN A 14 15.06 15.08 21.92
CA ASN A 14 15.08 13.72 21.38
C ASN A 14 15.23 13.73 19.86
N TYR A 15 14.47 14.56 19.16
CA TYR A 15 14.60 14.72 17.71
C TYR A 15 16.00 15.24 17.30
N SER A 16 16.60 16.13 18.13
CA SER A 16 17.97 16.59 17.88
C SER A 16 19.00 15.47 17.96
N LYS A 17 18.81 14.49 18.85
CA LYS A 17 19.64 13.29 18.95
C LYS A 17 19.48 12.40 17.72
N GLU A 18 18.24 12.13 17.33
CA GLU A 18 17.92 11.32 16.15
C GLU A 18 18.48 11.94 14.86
N GLU A 19 18.41 13.28 14.71
CA GLU A 19 18.98 13.98 13.57
C GLU A 19 20.51 13.92 13.56
N ALA A 20 21.16 14.00 14.73
CA ALA A 20 22.62 13.84 14.84
C ALA A 20 23.06 12.43 14.41
N ILE A 21 22.34 11.38 14.81
CA ILE A 21 22.56 9.99 14.39
C ILE A 21 22.34 9.85 12.88
N ARG A 22 21.24 10.37 12.36
CA ARG A 22 20.89 10.32 10.94
C ARG A 22 21.98 10.95 10.05
N LEU A 23 22.53 12.07 10.52
CA LEU A 23 23.59 12.82 9.82
C LEU A 23 25.01 12.32 10.14
N ARG A 24 25.14 11.27 10.94
CA ARG A 24 26.42 10.63 11.34
C ARG A 24 27.41 11.61 12.00
N ASN A 25 26.88 12.48 12.86
CA ASN A 25 27.71 13.42 13.61
C ASN A 25 28.04 12.84 15.00
N SER A 26 29.24 13.07 15.49
CA SER A 26 29.76 12.56 16.77
C SER A 26 29.28 13.35 18.01
N TYR A 27 28.52 14.42 17.84
CA TYR A 27 28.02 15.28 18.91
C TYR A 27 26.70 15.95 18.52
N ILE A 28 25.94 16.41 19.51
CA ILE A 28 24.71 17.20 19.30
C ILE A 28 25.10 18.70 19.42
N GLY A 29 25.01 19.42 18.29
CA GLY A 29 25.30 20.87 18.23
C GLY A 29 24.03 21.72 18.13
N PRO A 30 24.17 23.05 18.06
CA PRO A 30 23.07 24.01 17.87
C PRO A 30 22.28 23.74 16.57
N GLU A 31 22.96 23.26 15.56
CA GLU A 31 22.41 22.88 14.25
C GLU A 31 21.36 21.77 14.39
N HIS A 32 21.67 20.78 15.21
CA HIS A 32 20.75 19.68 15.49
C HIS A 32 19.56 20.13 16.34
N LEU A 33 19.76 21.11 17.25
CA LEU A 33 18.65 21.72 18.00
C LEU A 33 17.68 22.48 17.07
N LEU A 34 18.21 23.19 16.07
CA LEU A 34 17.37 23.84 15.05
C LEU A 34 16.63 22.80 14.21
N LEU A 35 17.30 21.73 13.77
CA LEU A 35 16.64 20.62 13.05
C LEU A 35 15.56 19.93 13.91
N GLY A 36 15.79 19.78 15.21
CA GLY A 36 14.81 19.28 16.17
C GLY A 36 13.57 20.17 16.28
N ILE A 37 13.72 21.51 16.29
CA ILE A 37 12.60 22.46 16.25
C ILE A 37 11.83 22.31 14.92
N LEU A 38 12.53 22.27 13.79
CA LEU A 38 11.90 22.14 12.47
C LEU A 38 11.19 20.79 12.27
N ARG A 39 11.65 19.75 12.95
CA ARG A 39 11.06 18.42 12.89
C ARG A 39 9.85 18.28 13.81
N GLU A 40 9.87 18.92 14.98
CA GLU A 40 8.71 18.96 15.88
C GLU A 40 7.53 19.69 15.20
N GLY A 41 7.83 20.73 14.42
CA GLY A 41 6.89 21.33 13.47
C GLY A 41 5.79 22.20 14.08
N GLU A 42 5.73 22.35 15.40
CA GLU A 42 4.68 23.10 16.13
C GLU A 42 5.30 24.11 17.11
N GLY A 43 4.48 24.99 17.68
CA GLY A 43 4.85 25.94 18.73
C GLY A 43 5.27 27.31 18.23
N LYS A 44 5.50 28.21 19.17
CA LYS A 44 5.75 29.65 18.89
C LYS A 44 7.01 29.88 18.06
N ALA A 45 8.03 29.02 18.14
CA ALA A 45 9.22 29.13 17.28
C ALA A 45 8.87 28.98 15.81
N ILE A 46 8.05 27.97 15.48
CA ILE A 46 7.58 27.70 14.10
C ILE A 46 6.63 28.79 13.62
N GLU A 47 5.70 29.24 14.47
CA GLU A 47 4.79 30.36 14.18
C GLU A 47 5.55 31.63 13.82
N VAL A 48 6.62 31.95 14.55
CA VAL A 48 7.46 33.12 14.27
C VAL A 48 8.22 32.98 12.96
N LEU A 49 8.80 31.81 12.68
CA LEU A 49 9.48 31.54 11.40
C LEU A 49 8.50 31.61 10.22
N PHE A 50 7.29 31.12 10.40
CA PHE A 50 6.23 31.21 9.39
C PHE A 50 5.78 32.66 9.16
N ASN A 51 5.61 33.48 10.22
CA ASN A 51 5.25 34.87 10.11
C ASN A 51 6.35 35.73 9.43
N LEU A 52 7.61 35.28 9.52
CA LEU A 52 8.73 35.83 8.79
C LEU A 52 8.84 35.36 7.33
N GLN A 53 7.85 34.57 6.86
CA GLN A 53 7.77 34.01 5.50
C GLN A 53 8.98 33.13 5.14
N ILE A 54 9.52 32.39 6.10
CA ILE A 54 10.62 31.44 5.89
C ILE A 54 10.07 30.10 5.39
N ASP A 55 10.61 29.58 4.29
CA ASP A 55 10.34 28.23 3.85
C ASP A 55 11.08 27.24 4.77
N LEU A 56 10.32 26.62 5.68
CA LEU A 56 10.84 25.67 6.66
C LEU A 56 11.49 24.44 6.02
N LYS A 57 11.01 24.03 4.83
CA LYS A 57 11.58 22.88 4.09
C LYS A 57 12.93 23.23 3.50
N GLN A 58 13.03 24.43 2.91
CA GLN A 58 14.29 24.92 2.36
C GLN A 58 15.32 25.14 3.45
N LEU A 59 14.94 25.77 4.57
CA LEU A 59 15.79 25.99 5.73
C LEU A 59 16.35 24.66 6.29
N LYS A 60 15.52 23.62 6.35
CA LYS A 60 15.94 22.27 6.74
C LYS A 60 17.00 21.70 5.81
N ILE A 61 16.76 21.74 4.50
CA ILE A 61 17.68 21.21 3.46
C ILE A 61 19.03 21.96 3.51
N GLU A 62 19.01 23.27 3.64
CA GLU A 62 20.24 24.09 3.73
C GLU A 62 21.05 23.76 4.98
N MET A 63 20.39 23.54 6.13
CA MET A 63 21.06 23.13 7.36
C MET A 63 21.67 21.73 7.24
N GLU A 64 20.95 20.78 6.66
CA GLU A 64 21.42 19.42 6.39
C GLU A 64 22.65 19.42 5.46
N ASN A 65 22.63 20.23 4.41
CA ASN A 65 23.76 20.37 3.49
C ASN A 65 25.02 20.95 4.18
N ARG A 66 24.85 21.91 5.10
CA ARG A 66 25.98 22.46 5.87
C ARG A 66 26.57 21.47 6.87
N LEU A 67 25.75 20.54 7.37
CA LEU A 67 26.19 19.47 8.27
C LEU A 67 26.83 18.32 7.50
N SER A 68 26.30 17.97 6.34
CA SER A 68 26.84 16.89 5.48
C SER A 68 28.27 17.17 5.00
N ALA A 69 28.67 18.43 4.88
CA ALA A 69 30.04 18.83 4.54
C ALA A 69 31.07 18.54 5.64
N LEU A 70 30.67 18.07 6.81
CA LEU A 70 31.49 17.78 7.98
C LEU A 70 31.52 16.30 8.36
N GLN A 71 31.32 15.38 7.42
CA GLN A 71 31.33 13.94 7.71
C GLN A 71 32.73 13.49 8.18
N GLU A 72 32.95 13.39 9.48
CA GLU A 72 34.04 12.68 10.12
C GLU A 72 33.46 11.78 11.22
N GLY A 73 33.30 10.50 10.97
CA GLY A 73 33.08 9.50 12.04
C GLY A 73 32.28 8.27 11.62
N ASP A 74 32.68 7.13 12.18
CA ASP A 74 31.93 5.88 12.18
C ASP A 74 30.61 6.03 12.96
N ALA A 75 29.60 5.22 12.60
CA ALA A 75 28.30 5.23 13.27
C ALA A 75 28.44 4.93 14.77
N MET A 76 28.08 5.90 15.63
CA MET A 76 28.09 5.74 17.08
C MET A 76 26.73 5.30 17.61
N ASP A 77 26.72 4.53 18.71
CA ASP A 77 25.53 4.09 19.43
C ASP A 77 24.80 5.27 20.11
N GLU A 78 23.48 5.19 20.20
CA GLU A 78 22.58 6.21 20.82
C GLU A 78 23.00 6.67 22.22
N ASN A 79 23.69 5.82 22.98
CA ASN A 79 24.08 6.07 24.37
C ASN A 79 25.40 6.86 24.50
N GLU A 80 26.15 7.09 23.44
CA GLU A 80 27.43 7.77 23.45
C GLU A 80 27.39 9.22 22.96
N LEU A 81 26.27 9.68 22.40
CA LEU A 81 26.10 11.03 21.87
C LEU A 81 25.89 12.08 22.98
N ASN A 82 26.87 12.99 23.12
CA ASN A 82 26.82 14.08 24.07
C ASN A 82 26.62 15.45 23.39
N PHE A 83 26.00 16.39 24.11
CA PHE A 83 25.91 17.77 23.66
C PHE A 83 27.32 18.40 23.63
N ASN A 84 27.63 19.13 22.57
CA ASN A 84 28.83 19.93 22.54
C ASN A 84 28.73 21.13 23.53
N ASP A 85 29.85 21.77 23.81
CA ASP A 85 29.89 22.90 24.77
C ASP A 85 28.97 24.07 24.37
N VAL A 86 28.76 24.27 23.05
CA VAL A 86 27.91 25.37 22.56
C VAL A 86 26.43 25.02 22.75
N ALA A 87 25.97 23.82 22.41
CA ALA A 87 24.60 23.38 22.65
C ALA A 87 24.27 23.31 24.15
N SER A 88 25.23 22.84 24.98
CA SER A 88 25.08 22.87 26.45
C SER A 88 24.91 24.27 27.02
N ARG A 89 25.59 25.28 26.46
CA ARG A 89 25.41 26.69 26.82
C ARG A 89 24.06 27.22 26.35
N ILE A 90 23.62 26.87 25.14
CA ILE A 90 22.30 27.26 24.60
C ILE A 90 21.20 26.75 25.52
N LEU A 91 21.21 25.48 25.92
CA LEU A 91 20.23 24.92 26.85
C LEU A 91 20.22 25.63 28.25
N LYS A 92 21.35 26.14 28.70
CA LYS A 92 21.39 27.00 29.91
C LYS A 92 20.85 28.39 29.64
N LEU A 93 21.12 28.97 28.47
CA LEU A 93 20.60 30.27 28.05
C LEU A 93 19.07 30.27 27.88
N CYS A 94 18.48 29.17 27.40
CA CYS A 94 17.02 29.05 27.29
C CYS A 94 16.30 29.29 28.62
N ILE A 95 16.88 28.86 29.75
CA ILE A 95 16.32 29.09 31.09
C ILE A 95 16.42 30.59 31.47
N LEU A 96 17.43 31.28 30.98
CA LEU A 96 17.55 32.73 31.22
C LEU A 96 16.56 33.53 30.35
N GLU A 97 16.40 33.12 29.08
CA GLU A 97 15.41 33.73 28.17
C GLU A 97 13.98 33.54 28.69
N SER A 98 13.61 32.36 29.17
CA SER A 98 12.29 32.09 29.77
C SER A 98 12.03 33.00 31.01
N LYS A 99 13.03 33.19 31.87
CA LYS A 99 12.93 34.10 33.03
C LYS A 99 12.83 35.55 32.60
N GLN A 100 13.55 35.98 31.54
CA GLN A 100 13.52 37.35 31.04
C GLN A 100 12.14 37.66 30.44
N MET A 101 11.51 36.67 29.80
CA MET A 101 10.16 36.74 29.24
C MET A 101 9.05 36.52 30.29
N LYS A 102 9.41 36.24 31.53
CA LYS A 102 8.49 35.93 32.64
C LYS A 102 7.62 34.69 32.38
N CYS A 103 8.12 33.72 31.64
CA CYS A 103 7.45 32.43 31.39
C CYS A 103 7.80 31.45 32.51
N GLU A 104 6.85 30.59 32.92
CA GLU A 104 7.04 29.61 34.01
C GLU A 104 7.88 28.40 33.57
N ALA A 105 7.88 28.06 32.27
CA ALA A 105 8.65 26.96 31.69
C ALA A 105 9.33 27.36 30.39
N VAL A 106 10.39 26.62 30.02
CA VAL A 106 11.13 26.79 28.76
C VAL A 106 10.37 26.08 27.65
N ASP A 107 10.05 26.78 26.56
CA ASP A 107 9.41 26.20 25.34
C ASP A 107 10.25 26.50 24.08
N SER A 108 9.79 26.10 22.90
CA SER A 108 10.50 26.13 21.61
C SER A 108 11.05 27.53 21.25
N GLU A 109 10.29 28.61 21.51
CA GLU A 109 10.73 30.00 21.26
C GLU A 109 11.96 30.38 22.05
N HIS A 110 12.11 29.89 23.28
CA HIS A 110 13.28 30.16 24.11
C HIS A 110 14.53 29.46 23.58
N ILE A 111 14.39 28.28 22.96
CA ILE A 111 15.51 27.61 22.31
C ILE A 111 15.93 28.37 21.05
N LEU A 112 14.98 28.83 20.23
CA LEU A 112 15.27 29.62 19.03
C LEU A 112 15.99 30.91 19.38
N LEU A 113 15.51 31.67 20.39
CA LEU A 113 16.16 32.88 20.88
C LEU A 113 17.58 32.62 21.42
N ALA A 114 17.77 31.55 22.16
CA ALA A 114 19.08 31.17 22.68
C ALA A 114 20.08 30.77 21.59
N ILE A 115 19.64 30.11 20.53
CA ILE A 115 20.45 29.80 19.34
C ILE A 115 20.92 31.09 18.68
N MET A 116 20.03 32.05 18.50
CA MET A 116 20.33 33.35 17.84
C MET A 116 21.21 34.25 18.69
N ARG A 117 21.06 34.20 20.01
CA ARG A 117 21.90 34.97 20.93
C ARG A 117 23.36 34.52 20.94
N GLN A 118 23.62 33.26 20.61
CA GLN A 118 24.94 32.67 20.51
C GLN A 118 25.48 32.80 19.09
N LYS A 119 26.01 33.97 18.69
CA LYS A 119 26.39 34.31 17.31
C LYS A 119 27.47 33.46 16.63
N ASN A 120 28.16 32.58 17.33
CA ASN A 120 29.24 31.76 16.75
C ASN A 120 28.81 30.30 16.46
N ASN A 121 27.62 30.08 15.89
CA ASN A 121 27.15 28.77 15.46
C ASN A 121 26.55 28.84 14.06
N LYS A 122 26.57 27.72 13.35
CA LYS A 122 26.07 27.65 11.96
C LYS A 122 24.56 27.84 11.86
N ALA A 123 23.82 27.47 12.90
CA ALA A 123 22.37 27.64 12.95
C ALA A 123 22.00 29.14 13.02
N SER A 124 22.69 29.92 13.85
CA SER A 124 22.45 31.38 13.90
C SER A 124 22.87 32.07 12.63
N GLN A 125 23.98 31.65 12.01
CA GLN A 125 24.42 32.19 10.71
C GLN A 125 23.41 31.93 9.59
N LEU A 126 22.86 30.72 9.51
CA LEU A 126 21.82 30.40 8.53
C LEU A 126 20.54 31.22 8.74
N LEU A 127 20.11 31.37 10.00
CA LEU A 127 18.96 32.19 10.32
C LEU A 127 19.19 33.69 10.00
N GLU A 128 20.40 34.23 10.25
CA GLU A 128 20.77 35.59 9.86
C GLU A 128 20.81 35.79 8.33
N GLU A 129 21.24 34.80 7.55
CA GLU A 129 21.21 34.83 6.09
C GLU A 129 19.76 34.89 5.53
N HIS A 130 18.83 34.29 6.24
CA HIS A 130 17.39 34.42 5.94
C HIS A 130 16.73 35.64 6.58
N GLU A 131 17.51 36.63 7.00
CA GLU A 131 17.08 37.88 7.65
C GLU A 131 16.29 37.67 8.97
N VAL A 132 16.41 36.53 9.59
CA VAL A 132 15.85 36.23 10.91
C VAL A 132 16.86 36.74 11.94
N THR A 133 16.51 37.83 12.65
CA THR A 133 17.37 38.44 13.68
C THR A 133 16.72 38.30 15.05
N TYR A 134 17.53 38.28 16.12
CA TYR A 134 17.05 38.19 17.48
C TYR A 134 15.99 39.26 17.81
N ASP A 135 16.20 40.50 17.35
CA ASP A 135 15.30 41.62 17.62
C ASP A 135 13.95 41.45 16.89
N LYS A 136 13.96 40.96 15.64
CA LYS A 136 12.71 40.65 14.88
C LYS A 136 11.90 39.55 15.55
N VAL A 137 12.56 38.50 16.03
CA VAL A 137 11.90 37.39 16.74
C VAL A 137 11.31 37.85 18.07
N MET A 138 12.06 38.67 18.82
CA MET A 138 11.57 39.27 20.07
C MET A 138 10.41 40.22 19.85
N GLU A 139 10.46 41.02 18.78
CA GLU A 139 9.38 41.95 18.42
C GLU A 139 8.09 41.19 18.11
N LEU A 140 8.17 40.09 17.31
CA LEU A 140 7.00 39.28 16.99
C LEU A 140 6.44 38.53 18.20
N LEU A 141 7.30 38.08 19.13
CA LEU A 141 6.87 37.45 20.38
C LEU A 141 6.25 38.42 21.36
N THR A 142 6.64 39.73 21.31
CA THR A 142 6.11 40.77 22.18
C THR A 142 4.91 41.50 21.56
N LEU A 143 4.80 41.57 20.24
CA LEU A 143 3.69 42.18 19.48
C LEU A 143 2.46 41.25 19.32
N GLN A 144 2.59 39.97 19.64
CA GLN A 144 1.41 39.17 19.91
C GLN A 144 0.89 39.50 21.31
N PRO A 145 -0.12 40.41 21.47
CA PRO A 145 -0.86 40.43 22.72
C PRO A 145 -1.45 39.03 22.81
N ASP A 146 -1.38 38.44 23.99
CA ASP A 146 -2.17 37.29 24.36
C ASP A 146 -3.56 37.49 23.78
N THR A 147 -3.82 36.90 22.60
CA THR A 147 -5.20 36.58 22.24
C THR A 147 -5.66 35.73 23.40
N PRO A 148 -6.64 36.20 24.18
CA PRO A 148 -7.13 35.36 25.24
C PRO A 148 -7.47 34.06 24.60
N ARG A 149 -6.63 33.01 24.79
CA ARG A 149 -7.15 31.67 24.75
C ARG A 149 -8.43 31.82 25.56
N ALA A 150 -9.58 31.49 24.95
CA ALA A 150 -10.76 31.08 25.70
C ALA A 150 -10.33 29.85 26.52
N GLY A 151 -9.48 30.10 27.47
CA GLY A 151 -9.13 29.22 28.55
C GLY A 151 -10.28 29.34 29.49
N LEU A 152 -11.13 28.31 29.53
CA LEU A 152 -11.91 27.99 30.70
C LEU A 152 -10.93 27.79 31.83
N GLY A 153 -10.71 28.86 32.59
CA GLY A 153 -10.04 28.82 33.88
C GLY A 153 -10.96 28.03 34.78
N PHE A 154 -10.51 26.91 35.24
CA PHE A 154 -11.05 26.23 36.38
C PHE A 154 -10.28 26.80 37.61
N GLU A 155 -10.94 27.65 38.36
CA GLU A 155 -10.63 27.83 39.75
C GLU A 155 -11.04 26.54 40.46
N GLU A 156 -10.10 25.98 41.20
CA GLU A 156 -10.34 24.95 42.22
C GLU A 156 -10.98 25.71 43.39
N ASP A 157 -12.29 25.52 43.58
CA ASP A 157 -12.96 25.82 44.83
C ASP A 157 -13.08 24.54 45.64
N GLU A 158 -12.36 24.51 46.75
CA GLU A 158 -12.53 23.62 47.88
C GLU A 158 -13.92 23.84 48.52
N ASP A 159 -14.50 22.78 49.00
CA ASP A 159 -15.74 22.63 49.74
C ASP A 159 -15.85 23.63 50.91
N GLU A 160 -17.02 24.30 51.00
CA GLU A 160 -17.70 24.52 52.31
C GLU A 160 -19.18 24.76 52.09
N GLU A 161 -19.98 23.98 52.80
CA GLU A 161 -21.44 24.07 52.98
C GLU A 161 -21.84 25.32 53.76
N GLU A 162 -22.96 25.95 53.45
CA GLU A 162 -24.12 26.29 54.30
C GLU A 162 -24.97 27.43 53.76
N ASP A 163 -26.18 27.09 53.45
CA ASP A 163 -27.49 27.51 53.92
C ASP A 163 -27.93 28.99 53.84
N HIS A 164 -29.19 29.11 53.38
CA HIS A 164 -30.28 30.08 53.65
C HIS A 164 -30.36 31.45 52.97
N SER A 165 -31.41 31.49 52.18
CA SER A 165 -32.61 32.36 52.27
C SER A 165 -32.68 33.70 51.52
N MET A 166 -33.73 33.74 50.73
CA MET A 166 -34.79 34.76 50.55
C MET A 166 -34.49 36.16 49.96
N LEU A 167 -35.30 36.41 48.93
CA LEU A 167 -36.08 37.61 48.63
C LEU A 167 -35.41 38.80 47.87
N GLN A 168 -35.84 39.13 46.74
CA GLN A 168 -36.90 40.11 46.31
C GLN A 168 -36.56 40.78 44.98
N ARG A 169 -37.59 40.73 44.12
CA ARG A 169 -37.73 41.70 43.00
C ARG A 169 -37.98 43.10 43.54
N PRO A 170 -37.75 44.20 42.77
CA PRO A 170 -38.83 44.71 41.92
C PRO A 170 -38.45 45.42 40.61
N GLN A 171 -39.32 45.27 39.60
CA GLN A 171 -40.15 46.22 38.87
C GLN A 171 -39.50 47.38 38.07
N ASN A 172 -39.91 47.37 36.81
CA ASN A 172 -39.93 48.42 35.79
C ASN A 172 -40.45 49.78 36.25
N PRO A 173 -40.15 50.90 35.54
CA PRO A 173 -41.21 51.37 34.63
C PRO A 173 -40.76 52.02 33.28
N GLN A 174 -41.53 51.76 32.27
CA GLN A 174 -42.17 52.57 31.23
C GLN A 174 -41.60 53.94 30.80
N GLY A 175 -41.59 54.19 29.48
CA GLY A 175 -41.88 55.48 28.93
C GLY A 175 -41.42 55.75 27.48
N GLN A 176 -42.33 55.53 26.53
CA GLN A 176 -42.72 56.35 25.37
C GLN A 176 -41.80 56.56 24.17
N SER A 177 -42.18 55.95 23.07
CA SER A 177 -42.67 56.51 21.77
C SER A 177 -41.76 57.48 20.96
N GLY A 178 -41.52 57.08 19.71
CA GLY A 178 -41.04 57.93 18.63
C GLY A 178 -40.91 57.14 17.32
N ASN A 179 -41.92 57.31 16.52
CA ASN A 179 -42.15 56.76 15.20
C ASN A 179 -41.18 57.38 14.16
N THR A 180 -40.52 56.59 13.30
CA THR A 180 -40.27 57.01 11.88
C THR A 180 -39.86 55.82 10.99
N GLN A 181 -40.66 55.64 10.03
CA GLN A 181 -40.63 55.01 8.70
C GLN A 181 -39.39 54.17 8.20
N GLN A 182 -39.74 53.01 7.85
CA GLN A 182 -39.34 52.07 6.80
C GLN A 182 -38.33 52.57 5.77
N THR A 183 -37.22 51.84 5.67
CA THR A 183 -36.59 51.52 4.39
C THR A 183 -36.22 50.03 4.41
N ARG A 184 -36.86 49.26 3.54
CA ARG A 184 -36.59 47.84 3.30
C ARG A 184 -35.24 47.71 2.61
N THR A 185 -34.24 47.22 3.33
CA THR A 185 -33.06 46.64 2.77
C THR A 185 -33.09 45.16 3.11
N THR A 186 -33.13 44.34 2.08
CA THR A 186 -33.11 42.87 2.18
C THR A 186 -31.76 42.47 2.73
N GLN A 187 -31.63 42.27 4.04
CA GLN A 187 -30.49 41.60 4.65
C GLN A 187 -30.72 40.10 4.56
N GLN A 188 -29.88 39.45 3.75
CA GLN A 188 -29.64 38.02 3.87
C GLN A 188 -29.30 37.69 5.33
N LYS A 189 -30.13 36.93 5.98
CA LYS A 189 -29.86 36.31 7.27
C LYS A 189 -28.65 35.38 7.09
N LYS A 190 -27.47 35.78 7.53
CA LYS A 190 -26.43 34.84 7.92
C LYS A 190 -26.98 34.06 9.12
N THR A 191 -27.37 32.82 8.88
CA THR A 191 -27.69 31.86 9.93
C THR A 191 -26.45 31.68 10.77
N ALA A 192 -26.53 32.11 12.03
CA ALA A 192 -25.51 31.77 13.02
C ALA A 192 -25.41 30.25 13.09
N ASN A 193 -24.21 29.68 13.05
CA ASN A 193 -23.94 28.24 13.17
C ASN A 193 -24.54 27.76 14.50
N GLU A 194 -25.56 26.90 14.41
CA GLU A 194 -26.23 26.33 15.59
C GLU A 194 -25.39 25.21 16.25
N THR A 195 -24.32 24.72 15.56
CA THR A 195 -23.46 23.60 15.99
C THR A 195 -21.97 23.90 15.82
N PRO A 196 -21.38 24.89 16.52
CA PRO A 196 -20.00 25.32 16.31
C PRO A 196 -18.95 24.26 16.72
N ILE A 197 -19.23 23.42 17.71
CA ILE A 197 -18.31 22.38 18.16
C ILE A 197 -18.29 21.23 17.17
N LEU A 198 -19.47 20.78 16.75
CA LEU A 198 -19.60 19.69 15.77
C LEU A 198 -19.01 20.08 14.42
N ASP A 199 -19.20 21.33 13.99
CA ASP A 199 -18.66 21.84 12.71
C ASP A 199 -17.11 21.90 12.70
N ASN A 200 -16.44 21.92 13.88
CA ASN A 200 -14.97 21.86 13.98
C ASN A 200 -14.42 20.42 13.83
N PHE A 201 -15.21 19.39 14.11
CA PHE A 201 -14.78 17.99 14.10
C PHE A 201 -15.54 17.14 13.08
N GLY A 202 -16.39 17.77 12.27
CA GLY A 202 -17.23 17.06 11.31
C GLY A 202 -17.50 17.84 10.04
N THR A 203 -17.99 17.15 9.04
CA THR A 203 -18.40 17.70 7.74
C THR A 203 -19.91 17.58 7.59
N ASP A 204 -20.60 18.66 7.28
CA ASP A 204 -22.03 18.67 7.01
C ASP A 204 -22.31 18.19 5.57
N LEU A 205 -22.76 16.93 5.44
CA LEU A 205 -23.08 16.34 4.16
C LEU A 205 -24.31 16.96 3.50
N THR A 206 -25.28 17.42 4.30
CA THR A 206 -26.48 18.07 3.76
C THR A 206 -26.13 19.41 3.12
N ARG A 207 -25.25 20.17 3.74
CA ARG A 207 -24.72 21.40 3.19
C ARG A 207 -23.86 21.16 1.95
N ALA A 208 -23.01 20.13 1.97
CA ALA A 208 -22.24 19.74 0.80
C ALA A 208 -23.14 19.31 -0.38
N ALA A 209 -24.29 18.67 -0.09
CA ALA A 209 -25.32 18.35 -1.08
C ALA A 209 -25.97 19.61 -1.68
N GLU A 210 -26.31 20.61 -0.84
CA GLU A 210 -26.84 21.90 -1.31
C GLU A 210 -25.85 22.67 -2.19
N GLU A 211 -24.57 22.57 -1.88
CA GLU A 211 -23.47 23.19 -2.66
C GLU A 211 -23.11 22.39 -3.93
N GLY A 212 -23.77 21.23 -4.17
CA GLY A 212 -23.52 20.38 -5.35
C GLY A 212 -22.16 19.67 -5.36
N LYS A 213 -21.55 19.51 -4.19
CA LYS A 213 -20.21 18.90 -4.04
C LYS A 213 -20.24 17.37 -3.97
N LEU A 214 -21.40 16.77 -3.67
CA LEU A 214 -21.55 15.32 -3.53
C LEU A 214 -21.82 14.66 -4.88
N ASP A 215 -21.30 13.44 -5.05
CA ASP A 215 -21.51 12.63 -6.23
C ASP A 215 -22.92 12.03 -6.29
N PRO A 216 -23.50 11.87 -7.48
CA PRO A 216 -24.79 11.20 -7.61
C PRO A 216 -24.65 9.71 -7.27
N VAL A 217 -25.50 9.23 -6.37
CA VAL A 217 -25.48 7.85 -5.91
C VAL A 217 -26.48 7.00 -6.69
N VAL A 218 -26.01 5.92 -7.28
CA VAL A 218 -26.78 5.01 -8.14
C VAL A 218 -26.71 3.58 -7.59
N GLY A 219 -27.80 2.83 -7.75
CA GLY A 219 -27.85 1.40 -7.39
C GLY A 219 -27.97 1.11 -5.89
N ARG A 220 -28.19 2.13 -5.05
CA ARG A 220 -28.32 2.00 -3.57
C ARG A 220 -29.67 2.44 -3.02
N GLU A 221 -30.69 2.46 -3.87
CA GLU A 221 -32.02 2.94 -3.51
C GLU A 221 -32.64 2.16 -2.35
N LYS A 222 -32.45 0.84 -2.33
CA LYS A 222 -33.00 -0.06 -1.29
C LYS A 222 -32.35 0.19 0.07
N GLU A 223 -31.05 0.35 0.08
CA GLU A 223 -30.27 0.61 1.30
C GLU A 223 -30.59 2.00 1.86
N ILE A 224 -30.62 3.03 1.00
CA ILE A 224 -30.99 4.41 1.40
C ILE A 224 -32.43 4.44 1.97
N GLU A 225 -33.38 3.79 1.31
CA GLU A 225 -34.74 3.69 1.78
C GLU A 225 -34.83 2.97 3.13
N ARG A 226 -34.02 1.90 3.30
CA ARG A 226 -33.95 1.15 4.55
C ARG A 226 -33.36 1.98 5.68
N VAL A 227 -32.30 2.77 5.42
CA VAL A 227 -31.72 3.73 6.37
C VAL A 227 -32.79 4.74 6.79
N ALA A 228 -33.49 5.34 5.83
CA ALA A 228 -34.58 6.31 6.10
C ALA A 228 -35.73 5.71 6.91
N GLN A 229 -36.14 4.46 6.62
CA GLN A 229 -37.13 3.73 7.40
C GLN A 229 -36.70 3.51 8.85
N ILE A 230 -35.44 3.14 9.09
CA ILE A 230 -34.95 2.91 10.45
C ILE A 230 -34.87 4.22 11.22
N LEU A 231 -34.35 5.29 10.62
CA LEU A 231 -34.28 6.63 11.22
C LEU A 231 -35.68 7.17 11.62
N SER A 232 -36.72 6.79 10.89
CA SER A 232 -38.11 7.19 11.16
C SER A 232 -38.77 6.39 12.29
N ARG A 233 -38.10 5.40 12.89
CA ARG A 233 -38.65 4.58 13.99
C ARG A 233 -38.66 5.34 15.32
N ARG A 234 -39.61 5.03 16.19
CA ARG A 234 -39.68 5.59 17.56
C ARG A 234 -38.54 5.02 18.48
N LYS A 235 -38.15 3.77 18.27
CA LYS A 235 -37.07 3.07 19.04
C LYS A 235 -36.23 2.27 18.07
N LYS A 236 -34.96 2.02 18.42
CA LYS A 236 -33.96 1.38 17.55
C LYS A 236 -33.84 2.11 16.20
N ASN A 237 -33.73 3.42 16.30
CA ASN A 237 -33.70 4.35 15.17
C ASN A 237 -32.26 4.69 14.70
N ASN A 238 -31.28 3.90 15.12
CA ASN A 238 -29.88 4.05 14.69
C ASN A 238 -29.50 2.91 13.74
N PRO A 239 -29.38 3.14 12.43
CA PRO A 239 -28.88 2.14 11.47
C PRO A 239 -27.39 1.98 11.59
N VAL A 240 -26.89 0.76 11.35
CA VAL A 240 -25.47 0.48 11.11
C VAL A 240 -25.31 -0.25 9.80
N LEU A 241 -24.51 0.33 8.89
CA LEU A 241 -24.13 -0.23 7.60
C LEU A 241 -22.97 -1.19 7.80
N ILE A 242 -23.13 -2.44 7.41
CA ILE A 242 -22.12 -3.49 7.56
C ILE A 242 -21.80 -4.02 6.17
N GLY A 243 -20.54 -3.96 5.78
CA GLY A 243 -20.09 -4.47 4.49
C GLY A 243 -18.57 -4.39 4.35
N GLU A 244 -18.04 -5.03 3.34
CA GLU A 244 -16.61 -5.01 3.05
C GLU A 244 -16.10 -3.59 2.75
N PRO A 245 -14.79 -3.33 2.90
CA PRO A 245 -14.20 -2.06 2.48
C PRO A 245 -14.46 -1.79 0.99
N GLY A 246 -14.75 -0.54 0.61
CA GLY A 246 -14.94 -0.16 -0.79
C GLY A 246 -16.30 -0.52 -1.43
N VAL A 247 -17.28 -1.06 -0.66
CA VAL A 247 -18.63 -1.35 -1.19
C VAL A 247 -19.54 -0.13 -1.29
N GLY A 248 -19.10 1.06 -0.89
CA GLY A 248 -19.86 2.29 -0.99
C GLY A 248 -20.76 2.57 0.23
N LYS A 249 -20.37 2.20 1.46
CA LYS A 249 -21.13 2.49 2.68
C LYS A 249 -21.34 3.98 2.92
N SER A 250 -20.29 4.79 2.74
CA SER A 250 -20.33 6.25 2.92
C SER A 250 -21.17 6.90 1.83
N ALA A 251 -21.09 6.41 0.58
CA ALA A 251 -21.93 6.88 -0.54
C ALA A 251 -23.45 6.72 -0.26
N ILE A 252 -23.88 5.68 0.48
CA ILE A 252 -25.29 5.52 0.86
C ILE A 252 -25.75 6.69 1.72
N ILE A 253 -24.89 7.21 2.60
CA ILE A 253 -25.23 8.34 3.48
C ILE A 253 -25.19 9.67 2.71
N GLU A 254 -24.25 9.82 1.77
CA GLU A 254 -24.25 10.94 0.83
C GLU A 254 -25.51 10.96 -0.02
N GLY A 255 -25.94 9.79 -0.52
CA GLY A 255 -27.20 9.63 -1.22
C GLY A 255 -28.44 9.94 -0.37
N LEU A 256 -28.41 9.64 0.93
CA LEU A 256 -29.43 10.06 1.87
C LEU A 256 -29.47 11.58 2.01
N ALA A 257 -28.30 12.23 2.16
CA ALA A 257 -28.19 13.68 2.26
C ALA A 257 -28.73 14.37 0.98
N LEU A 258 -28.39 13.88 -0.21
CA LEU A 258 -28.94 14.36 -1.47
C LEU A 258 -30.45 14.24 -1.52
N ARG A 259 -31.02 13.10 -1.13
CA ARG A 259 -32.49 12.90 -1.09
C ARG A 259 -33.18 13.75 -0.05
N ILE A 260 -32.53 14.11 1.07
CA ILE A 260 -33.08 15.05 2.05
C ILE A 260 -33.20 16.45 1.43
N VAL A 261 -32.15 16.92 0.76
CA VAL A 261 -32.15 18.23 0.08
C VAL A 261 -33.20 18.27 -1.04
N GLU A 262 -33.29 17.24 -1.84
CA GLU A 262 -34.29 17.10 -2.91
C GLU A 262 -35.70 16.82 -2.39
N LYS A 263 -35.89 16.64 -1.08
CA LYS A 263 -37.18 16.29 -0.41
C LYS A 263 -37.78 14.98 -0.92
N LYS A 264 -36.96 14.04 -1.39
CA LYS A 264 -37.34 12.70 -1.84
C LYS A 264 -37.32 11.66 -0.73
N VAL A 265 -37.54 12.06 0.51
CA VAL A 265 -37.57 11.20 1.71
C VAL A 265 -38.89 11.39 2.47
N SER A 266 -39.07 10.64 3.58
CA SER A 266 -40.23 10.85 4.47
C SER A 266 -40.24 12.27 5.07
N ARG A 267 -41.41 12.86 5.26
CA ARG A 267 -41.58 14.21 5.85
C ARG A 267 -40.87 14.41 7.19
N ILE A 268 -40.62 13.34 7.94
CA ILE A 268 -39.93 13.36 9.22
C ILE A 268 -38.45 13.74 9.04
N LEU A 269 -37.86 13.48 7.86
CA LEU A 269 -36.47 13.73 7.55
C LEU A 269 -36.23 15.02 6.73
N PHE A 270 -37.26 15.77 6.32
CA PHE A 270 -37.13 16.94 5.42
C PHE A 270 -36.23 18.05 5.93
N ASN A 271 -36.11 18.24 7.23
CA ASN A 271 -35.30 19.30 7.83
C ASN A 271 -34.13 18.76 8.65
N LYS A 272 -33.78 17.49 8.45
CA LYS A 272 -32.66 16.88 9.13
C LYS A 272 -31.34 17.23 8.44
N ARG A 273 -30.31 17.45 9.25
CA ARG A 273 -28.92 17.64 8.81
C ARG A 273 -28.13 16.35 9.09
N VAL A 274 -27.38 15.88 8.13
CA VAL A 274 -26.48 14.74 8.28
C VAL A 274 -25.06 15.27 8.40
N VAL A 275 -24.42 15.02 9.55
CA VAL A 275 -23.05 15.50 9.83
C VAL A 275 -22.16 14.30 10.09
N THR A 276 -21.10 14.17 9.31
CA THR A 276 -20.06 13.15 9.51
C THR A 276 -19.13 13.56 10.63
N LEU A 277 -18.89 12.70 11.60
CA LEU A 277 -17.91 12.93 12.68
C LEU A 277 -16.60 12.22 12.33
N ASP A 278 -15.52 13.00 12.27
CA ASP A 278 -14.17 12.47 12.15
C ASP A 278 -13.58 12.17 13.53
N MET A 279 -13.53 10.88 13.87
CA MET A 279 -12.98 10.43 15.16
C MET A 279 -11.48 10.71 15.29
N ALA A 280 -10.73 10.72 14.18
CA ALA A 280 -9.31 11.04 14.20
C ALA A 280 -9.10 12.50 14.62
N SER A 281 -9.88 13.44 14.08
CA SER A 281 -9.85 14.86 14.47
C SER A 281 -10.26 15.10 15.91
N VAL A 282 -11.19 14.32 16.46
CA VAL A 282 -11.60 14.43 17.87
C VAL A 282 -10.47 13.99 18.81
N VAL A 283 -9.71 12.97 18.43
CA VAL A 283 -8.55 12.45 19.20
C VAL A 283 -7.32 13.33 19.01
N ALA A 284 -7.13 13.93 17.83
CA ALA A 284 -5.95 14.71 17.48
C ALA A 284 -5.76 15.88 18.48
N GLY A 285 -4.50 16.07 18.93
CA GLY A 285 -4.12 17.13 19.87
C GLY A 285 -4.58 16.92 21.32
N THR A 286 -5.23 15.79 21.67
CA THR A 286 -5.55 15.49 23.07
C THR A 286 -4.37 14.81 23.73
N LYS A 287 -3.66 15.54 24.60
CA LYS A 287 -2.54 14.97 25.39
C LYS A 287 -3.00 14.20 26.63
N TYR A 288 -4.18 14.50 27.13
CA TYR A 288 -4.76 13.90 28.33
C TYR A 288 -6.15 13.34 28.03
N ARG A 289 -6.44 12.17 28.58
CA ARG A 289 -7.72 11.49 28.50
C ARG A 289 -8.94 12.40 28.79
N GLY A 290 -8.84 13.28 29.78
CA GLY A 290 -9.91 14.20 30.15
C GLY A 290 -10.32 15.17 29.04
N GLN A 291 -9.39 15.59 28.19
CA GLN A 291 -9.67 16.49 27.07
C GLN A 291 -10.51 15.80 25.98
N PHE A 292 -10.20 14.54 25.67
CA PHE A 292 -11.00 13.74 24.76
C PHE A 292 -12.43 13.51 25.30
N GLU A 293 -12.54 13.13 26.57
CA GLU A 293 -13.85 12.95 27.23
C GLU A 293 -14.68 14.23 27.22
N GLU A 294 -14.05 15.38 27.44
CA GLU A 294 -14.71 16.69 27.42
C GLU A 294 -15.20 17.08 26.02
N ARG A 295 -14.39 16.83 24.98
CA ARG A 295 -14.81 17.05 23.59
C ARG A 295 -16.02 16.19 23.23
N ILE A 296 -15.98 14.89 23.53
CA ILE A 296 -17.13 13.99 23.29
C ILE A 296 -18.38 14.45 24.09
N ARG A 297 -18.21 14.84 25.36
CA ARG A 297 -19.33 15.38 26.17
C ARG A 297 -19.94 16.65 25.55
N SER A 298 -19.07 17.51 25.02
CA SER A 298 -19.51 18.76 24.40
C SER A 298 -20.27 18.49 23.10
N ILE A 299 -19.79 17.58 22.26
CA ILE A 299 -20.50 17.12 21.05
C ILE A 299 -21.85 16.51 21.41
N ILE A 300 -21.92 15.62 22.43
CA ILE A 300 -23.17 15.01 22.88
C ILE A 300 -24.17 16.09 23.35
N LYS A 301 -23.73 17.07 24.15
CA LYS A 301 -24.58 18.17 24.63
C LYS A 301 -25.12 19.02 23.48
N GLU A 302 -24.30 19.25 22.44
CA GLU A 302 -24.71 20.00 21.26
C GLU A 302 -25.73 19.24 20.42
N LEU A 303 -25.54 17.93 20.22
CA LEU A 303 -26.51 17.04 19.55
C LEU A 303 -27.82 16.92 20.31
N GLN A 304 -27.80 16.88 21.64
CA GLN A 304 -29.00 16.86 22.47
C GLN A 304 -29.83 18.16 22.38
N LYS A 305 -29.15 19.30 22.14
CA LYS A 305 -29.83 20.59 21.92
C LYS A 305 -30.39 20.72 20.52
N ASN A 306 -29.81 20.01 19.56
CA ASN A 306 -30.16 20.06 18.14
C ASN A 306 -30.70 18.69 17.63
N PRO A 307 -31.93 18.31 17.93
CA PRO A 307 -32.48 16.99 17.57
C PRO A 307 -32.63 16.77 16.06
N ASP A 308 -32.43 17.81 15.27
CA ASP A 308 -32.50 17.75 13.79
C ASP A 308 -31.18 17.31 13.15
N VAL A 309 -30.14 17.15 13.95
CA VAL A 309 -28.87 16.63 13.48
C VAL A 309 -28.82 15.11 13.58
N ILE A 310 -28.47 14.44 12.49
CA ILE A 310 -28.15 13.01 12.41
C ILE A 310 -26.65 12.88 12.33
N LEU A 311 -26.04 12.23 13.32
CA LEU A 311 -24.62 11.99 13.35
C LEU A 311 -24.26 10.77 12.50
N PHE A 312 -23.33 10.90 11.55
CA PHE A 312 -22.74 9.78 10.84
C PHE A 312 -21.34 9.53 11.36
N ILE A 313 -21.04 8.29 11.72
CA ILE A 313 -19.72 7.84 12.17
C ILE A 313 -19.25 6.73 11.24
N ASP A 314 -18.29 7.06 10.41
CA ASP A 314 -17.60 6.03 9.64
C ASP A 314 -16.63 5.27 10.57
N GLU A 315 -16.40 4.01 10.29
CA GLU A 315 -15.63 3.12 11.16
C GLU A 315 -16.08 3.15 12.64
N ILE A 316 -17.40 3.02 12.88
CA ILE A 316 -17.98 3.13 14.22
C ILE A 316 -17.32 2.21 15.28
N HIS A 317 -16.61 1.16 14.85
CA HIS A 317 -15.84 0.29 15.73
C HIS A 317 -14.69 1.02 16.45
N THR A 318 -14.19 2.13 15.89
CA THR A 318 -13.16 2.97 16.51
C THR A 318 -13.60 3.59 17.82
N LEU A 319 -14.91 3.78 18.01
CA LEU A 319 -15.48 4.25 19.30
C LEU A 319 -15.19 3.29 20.46
N VAL A 320 -15.08 1.99 20.21
CA VAL A 320 -14.91 0.95 21.24
C VAL A 320 -13.43 0.78 21.61
N GLY A 321 -12.50 1.35 20.84
CA GLY A 321 -11.05 1.21 21.09
C GLY A 321 -10.33 2.53 21.39
N ALA A 322 -11.01 3.66 21.22
CA ALA A 322 -10.41 4.96 21.41
C ALA A 322 -10.12 5.22 22.91
N GLY A 323 -8.87 4.94 23.33
CA GLY A 323 -8.43 5.14 24.71
C GLY A 323 -7.81 3.91 25.39
N SER A 324 -7.39 2.90 24.65
CA SER A 324 -6.92 1.62 25.16
C SER A 324 -5.56 1.66 25.91
N ALA A 325 -5.60 2.10 27.15
CA ALA A 325 -4.79 1.49 28.22
C ALA A 325 -5.76 0.71 29.13
N ALA A 326 -5.39 -0.46 29.62
CA ALA A 326 -6.24 -1.33 30.44
C ALA A 326 -6.94 -0.53 31.57
N GLY A 327 -8.28 -0.40 31.49
CA GLY A 327 -9.08 0.35 32.46
C GLY A 327 -9.73 1.65 31.96
N SER A 328 -9.64 1.99 30.67
CA SER A 328 -10.18 3.25 30.13
C SER A 328 -11.68 3.15 29.80
N MET A 329 -12.44 4.24 30.06
CA MET A 329 -13.82 4.36 29.57
C MET A 329 -13.82 4.68 28.07
N ASP A 330 -14.37 3.79 27.26
CA ASP A 330 -14.49 3.97 25.81
C ASP A 330 -15.44 5.10 25.47
N ALA A 331 -15.20 5.85 24.37
CA ALA A 331 -16.13 6.84 23.83
C ALA A 331 -17.53 6.26 23.64
N ALA A 332 -17.61 4.97 23.31
CA ALA A 332 -18.86 4.22 23.25
C ALA A 332 -19.66 4.30 24.56
N ASN A 333 -19.00 4.19 25.72
CA ASN A 333 -19.67 4.25 27.03
C ASN A 333 -20.32 5.62 27.30
N MET A 334 -19.77 6.69 26.75
CA MET A 334 -20.32 8.04 26.89
C MET A 334 -21.54 8.27 25.98
N LEU A 335 -21.54 7.67 24.78
CA LEU A 335 -22.67 7.75 23.83
C LEU A 335 -23.83 6.82 24.20
N LYS A 336 -23.59 5.68 24.86
CA LYS A 336 -24.60 4.69 25.23
C LYS A 336 -25.85 5.28 25.93
N PRO A 337 -25.72 6.17 26.94
CA PRO A 337 -26.91 6.72 27.62
C PRO A 337 -27.77 7.57 26.68
N ALA A 338 -27.17 8.42 25.86
CA ALA A 338 -27.89 9.29 24.95
C ALA A 338 -28.56 8.51 23.81
N LEU A 339 -27.88 7.52 23.23
CA LEU A 339 -28.45 6.56 22.27
C LEU A 339 -29.57 5.73 22.89
N ALA A 340 -29.44 5.35 24.18
CA ALA A 340 -30.42 4.56 24.89
C ALA A 340 -31.74 5.32 25.11
N ARG A 341 -31.65 6.62 25.41
CA ARG A 341 -32.81 7.49 25.63
C ARG A 341 -33.40 8.02 24.33
N GLY A 342 -32.69 7.82 23.17
CA GLY A 342 -33.12 8.34 21.87
C GLY A 342 -32.97 9.87 21.77
N GLU A 343 -32.04 10.43 22.54
CA GLU A 343 -31.74 11.87 22.56
C GLU A 343 -30.87 12.28 21.36
N ILE A 344 -30.16 11.33 20.79
CA ILE A 344 -29.35 11.50 19.59
C ILE A 344 -29.67 10.41 18.56
N GLN A 345 -29.60 10.75 17.29
CA GLN A 345 -29.70 9.83 16.15
C GLN A 345 -28.32 9.64 15.55
N CYS A 346 -27.91 8.38 15.37
CA CYS A 346 -26.59 8.04 14.84
C CYS A 346 -26.70 6.98 13.75
N ILE A 347 -25.96 7.18 12.68
CA ILE A 347 -25.72 6.19 11.63
C ILE A 347 -24.28 5.72 11.78
N GLY A 348 -24.04 4.42 11.83
CA GLY A 348 -22.70 3.86 11.84
C GLY A 348 -22.37 3.15 10.54
N ALA A 349 -21.09 3.10 10.15
CA ALA A 349 -20.58 2.24 9.10
C ALA A 349 -19.40 1.42 9.64
N THR A 350 -19.30 0.14 9.26
CA THR A 350 -18.19 -0.73 9.69
C THR A 350 -18.11 -1.97 8.80
N THR A 351 -17.05 -2.78 8.97
CA THR A 351 -16.96 -4.10 8.36
C THR A 351 -17.64 -5.18 9.21
N LEU A 352 -17.90 -6.34 8.62
CA LEU A 352 -18.53 -7.45 9.34
C LEU A 352 -17.65 -7.98 10.48
N ASP A 353 -16.36 -8.07 10.23
CA ASP A 353 -15.38 -8.56 11.21
C ASP A 353 -15.25 -7.61 12.41
N GLU A 354 -15.13 -6.30 12.14
CA GLU A 354 -15.05 -5.30 13.19
C GLU A 354 -16.37 -5.16 13.97
N TYR A 355 -17.50 -5.31 13.26
CA TYR A 355 -18.80 -5.37 13.94
C TYR A 355 -18.87 -6.51 14.97
N ARG A 356 -18.48 -7.73 14.56
CA ARG A 356 -18.46 -8.92 15.46
C ARG A 356 -17.48 -8.76 16.62
N LYS A 357 -16.29 -8.22 16.35
CA LYS A 357 -15.24 -8.06 17.37
C LYS A 357 -15.60 -7.02 18.44
N ASN A 358 -16.15 -5.87 18.02
CA ASN A 358 -16.25 -4.69 18.87
C ASN A 358 -17.68 -4.34 19.27
N ILE A 359 -18.68 -4.47 18.39
CA ILE A 359 -20.05 -4.01 18.65
C ILE A 359 -20.96 -5.16 19.14
N GLU A 360 -20.88 -6.33 18.49
CA GLU A 360 -21.73 -7.49 18.83
C GLU A 360 -21.42 -8.05 20.23
N LYS A 361 -20.17 -7.96 20.67
CA LYS A 361 -19.78 -8.35 22.03
C LYS A 361 -20.35 -7.42 23.11
N ASP A 362 -20.65 -6.18 22.75
CA ASP A 362 -21.28 -5.21 23.64
C ASP A 362 -22.80 -5.23 23.46
N GLY A 363 -23.48 -6.06 24.22
CA GLY A 363 -24.95 -6.22 24.13
C GLY A 363 -25.74 -4.93 24.39
N ALA A 364 -25.12 -3.88 24.94
CA ALA A 364 -25.76 -2.58 25.12
C ALA A 364 -25.76 -1.78 23.81
N LEU A 365 -24.68 -1.81 23.04
CA LEU A 365 -24.57 -1.20 21.72
C LEU A 365 -25.40 -2.00 20.69
N GLU A 366 -25.27 -3.31 20.64
CA GLU A 366 -26.01 -4.16 19.71
C GLU A 366 -27.52 -3.92 19.73
N ARG A 367 -28.08 -3.76 20.94
CA ARG A 367 -29.52 -3.49 21.09
C ARG A 367 -29.96 -2.11 20.60
N ARG A 368 -29.02 -1.19 20.32
CA ARG A 368 -29.31 0.20 19.91
C ARG A 368 -29.20 0.38 18.41
N PHE A 369 -28.33 -0.41 17.76
CA PHE A 369 -28.13 -0.36 16.33
C PHE A 369 -28.95 -1.41 15.58
N GLN A 370 -29.47 -1.02 14.41
CA GLN A 370 -30.16 -1.92 13.49
C GLN A 370 -29.24 -2.21 12.31
N LYS A 371 -28.90 -3.48 12.13
CA LYS A 371 -27.98 -3.95 11.05
C LYS A 371 -28.62 -3.75 9.65
N ILE A 372 -27.84 -3.24 8.72
CA ILE A 372 -28.10 -3.21 7.28
C ILE A 372 -26.86 -3.78 6.61
N ILE A 373 -27.01 -4.87 5.89
CA ILE A 373 -25.93 -5.49 5.14
C ILE A 373 -25.82 -4.76 3.80
N VAL A 374 -24.61 -4.35 3.44
CA VAL A 374 -24.28 -3.70 2.17
C VAL A 374 -23.39 -4.67 1.38
N GLU A 375 -23.95 -5.21 0.33
CA GLU A 375 -23.25 -6.13 -0.57
C GLU A 375 -22.47 -5.35 -1.64
N PRO A 376 -21.39 -5.92 -2.21
CA PRO A 376 -20.72 -5.35 -3.37
C PRO A 376 -21.69 -5.14 -4.54
N THR A 377 -21.47 -4.11 -5.34
CA THR A 377 -22.29 -3.86 -6.54
C THR A 377 -21.98 -4.90 -7.62
N THR A 378 -22.99 -5.19 -8.44
CA THR A 378 -22.78 -6.03 -9.63
C THR A 378 -21.94 -5.29 -10.69
N PRO A 379 -21.29 -6.00 -11.63
CA PRO A 379 -20.59 -5.35 -12.74
C PRO A 379 -21.45 -4.39 -13.54
N GLU A 380 -22.74 -4.72 -13.75
CA GLU A 380 -23.69 -3.88 -14.49
C GLU A 380 -24.03 -2.59 -13.71
N GLU A 381 -24.29 -2.69 -12.40
CA GLU A 381 -24.51 -1.54 -11.53
C GLU A 381 -23.25 -0.67 -11.44
N THR A 382 -22.09 -1.30 -11.37
CA THR A 382 -20.79 -0.58 -11.34
C THR A 382 -20.57 0.21 -12.63
N LEU A 383 -20.90 -0.35 -13.78
CA LEU A 383 -20.81 0.37 -15.06
C LEU A 383 -21.72 1.61 -15.07
N GLN A 384 -22.96 1.48 -14.55
CA GLN A 384 -23.86 2.62 -14.42
C GLN A 384 -23.32 3.69 -13.47
N ILE A 385 -22.69 3.29 -12.36
CA ILE A 385 -22.02 4.21 -11.45
C ILE A 385 -20.91 4.97 -12.19
N LEU A 386 -20.02 4.27 -12.90
CA LEU A 386 -18.94 4.90 -13.68
C LEU A 386 -19.48 5.91 -14.70
N HIS A 387 -20.54 5.57 -15.42
CA HIS A 387 -21.16 6.52 -16.37
C HIS A 387 -21.68 7.80 -15.69
N ASN A 388 -22.19 7.71 -14.46
CA ASN A 388 -22.73 8.87 -13.74
C ASN A 388 -21.66 9.75 -13.09
N ILE A 389 -20.50 9.18 -12.73
CA ILE A 389 -19.40 9.94 -12.14
C ILE A 389 -18.37 10.42 -13.19
N LYS A 390 -18.45 9.87 -14.43
CA LYS A 390 -17.53 10.11 -15.54
C LYS A 390 -17.21 11.60 -15.71
N ASP A 391 -18.22 12.45 -15.84
CA ASP A 391 -18.06 13.87 -16.15
C ASP A 391 -17.21 14.61 -15.11
N ARG A 392 -17.32 14.23 -13.83
CA ARG A 392 -16.53 14.84 -12.74
C ARG A 392 -15.06 14.44 -12.80
N TYR A 393 -14.77 13.17 -13.11
CA TYR A 393 -13.40 12.68 -13.28
C TYR A 393 -12.77 13.25 -14.57
N GLU A 394 -13.57 13.41 -15.64
CA GLU A 394 -13.15 14.10 -16.87
C GLU A 394 -12.77 15.56 -16.60
N ASP A 395 -13.56 16.26 -15.80
CA ASP A 395 -13.27 17.66 -15.43
C ASP A 395 -12.07 17.76 -14.48
N HIS A 396 -11.91 16.80 -13.55
CA HIS A 396 -10.80 16.80 -12.60
C HIS A 396 -9.45 16.53 -13.27
N HIS A 397 -9.39 15.52 -14.14
CA HIS A 397 -8.15 15.13 -14.82
C HIS A 397 -7.96 15.80 -16.18
N ASN A 398 -8.94 16.59 -16.62
CA ASN A 398 -8.94 17.22 -17.96
C ASN A 398 -8.73 16.21 -19.10
N VAL A 399 -9.41 15.07 -19.03
CA VAL A 399 -9.41 13.96 -20.00
C VAL A 399 -10.83 13.64 -20.46
N THR A 400 -10.97 12.75 -21.44
CA THR A 400 -12.27 12.21 -21.88
C THR A 400 -12.20 10.70 -21.87
N TYR A 401 -13.10 10.02 -21.17
CA TYR A 401 -13.17 8.57 -21.14
C TYR A 401 -14.07 8.05 -22.25
N THR A 402 -13.60 7.05 -23.00
CA THR A 402 -14.45 6.33 -23.95
C THR A 402 -15.36 5.32 -23.23
N ASP A 403 -16.49 4.95 -23.83
CA ASP A 403 -17.36 3.93 -23.26
C ASP A 403 -16.65 2.57 -23.17
N ALA A 404 -15.76 2.27 -24.13
CA ALA A 404 -14.90 1.10 -24.08
C ALA A 404 -13.95 1.10 -22.88
N ALA A 405 -13.43 2.27 -22.48
CA ALA A 405 -12.61 2.40 -21.27
C ALA A 405 -13.41 2.10 -19.99
N LEU A 406 -14.65 2.59 -19.88
CA LEU A 406 -15.53 2.30 -18.73
C LEU A 406 -15.85 0.81 -18.62
N GLU A 407 -16.19 0.17 -19.73
CA GLU A 407 -16.38 -1.29 -19.77
C GLU A 407 -15.11 -2.05 -19.40
N ALA A 408 -13.95 -1.57 -19.88
CA ALA A 408 -12.66 -2.15 -19.55
C ALA A 408 -12.33 -2.01 -18.05
N CYS A 409 -12.61 -0.85 -17.41
CA CYS A 409 -12.47 -0.67 -15.97
C CYS A 409 -13.21 -1.75 -15.19
N VAL A 410 -14.48 -2.00 -15.51
CA VAL A 410 -15.28 -3.00 -14.81
C VAL A 410 -14.77 -4.41 -15.10
N LYS A 411 -14.60 -4.76 -16.37
CA LYS A 411 -14.24 -6.12 -16.80
C LYS A 411 -12.84 -6.54 -16.34
N LEU A 412 -11.86 -5.62 -16.43
CA LEU A 412 -10.49 -5.92 -16.05
C LEU A 412 -10.33 -5.88 -14.51
N ALA A 413 -10.97 -4.93 -13.81
CA ALA A 413 -10.95 -4.90 -12.36
C ALA A 413 -11.64 -6.14 -11.76
N ASP A 414 -12.75 -6.60 -12.34
CA ASP A 414 -13.41 -7.84 -11.89
C ASP A 414 -12.49 -9.05 -11.98
N ARG A 415 -11.81 -9.18 -13.11
CA ARG A 415 -10.96 -10.32 -13.40
C ARG A 415 -9.61 -10.31 -12.70
N TYR A 416 -9.01 -9.12 -12.52
CA TYR A 416 -7.60 -9.01 -12.14
C TYR A 416 -7.36 -8.39 -10.77
N ILE A 417 -8.33 -7.65 -10.20
CA ILE A 417 -8.24 -7.08 -8.86
C ILE A 417 -9.17 -7.87 -7.93
N THR A 418 -8.60 -8.82 -7.19
CA THR A 418 -9.35 -9.77 -6.34
C THR A 418 -9.33 -9.42 -4.86
N ASP A 419 -8.48 -8.49 -4.44
CA ASP A 419 -8.30 -8.05 -3.06
C ASP A 419 -9.23 -6.91 -2.64
N ARG A 420 -9.99 -6.34 -3.60
CA ARG A 420 -10.92 -5.23 -3.41
C ARG A 420 -12.29 -5.52 -4.00
N PHE A 421 -13.29 -4.79 -3.56
CA PHE A 421 -14.69 -4.97 -3.97
C PHE A 421 -15.18 -3.86 -4.89
N PHE A 422 -16.23 -4.15 -5.65
CA PHE A 422 -16.95 -3.15 -6.42
C PHE A 422 -17.79 -2.25 -5.49
N PRO A 423 -17.97 -0.95 -5.83
CA PRO A 423 -17.48 -0.26 -7.06
C PRO A 423 -16.06 0.29 -6.97
N ASP A 424 -15.46 0.35 -5.78
CA ASP A 424 -14.20 1.03 -5.46
C ASP A 424 -13.05 0.65 -6.41
N LYS A 425 -12.79 -0.63 -6.61
CA LYS A 425 -11.72 -1.11 -7.51
C LYS A 425 -11.86 -0.66 -8.96
N ALA A 426 -13.07 -0.39 -9.44
CA ALA A 426 -13.30 0.10 -10.80
C ALA A 426 -13.15 1.63 -10.86
N ILE A 427 -13.56 2.33 -9.81
CA ILE A 427 -13.37 3.78 -9.65
C ILE A 427 -11.88 4.09 -9.54
N ASP A 428 -11.13 3.36 -8.72
CA ASP A 428 -9.67 3.50 -8.60
C ASP A 428 -8.97 3.34 -9.96
N ALA A 429 -9.36 2.32 -10.74
CA ALA A 429 -8.79 2.10 -12.07
C ALA A 429 -9.09 3.26 -13.03
N LEU A 430 -10.28 3.85 -12.95
CA LEU A 430 -10.70 5.03 -13.73
C LEU A 430 -9.87 6.26 -13.34
N ASP A 431 -9.80 6.54 -12.04
CA ASP A 431 -9.11 7.70 -11.46
C ASP A 431 -7.61 7.67 -11.78
N GLU A 432 -6.96 6.54 -11.55
CA GLU A 432 -5.53 6.36 -11.82
C GLU A 432 -5.21 6.47 -13.33
N ALA A 433 -6.12 5.99 -14.20
CA ALA A 433 -5.94 6.11 -15.65
C ALA A 433 -6.04 7.56 -16.12
N GLY A 434 -7.01 8.32 -15.62
CA GLY A 434 -7.15 9.74 -15.90
C GLY A 434 -5.94 10.54 -15.43
N SER A 435 -5.53 10.33 -14.19
CA SER A 435 -4.34 10.95 -13.61
C SER A 435 -3.09 10.67 -14.42
N ARG A 436 -2.88 9.44 -14.85
CA ARG A 436 -1.71 9.04 -15.64
C ARG A 436 -1.68 9.68 -17.01
N VAL A 437 -2.79 9.69 -17.74
CA VAL A 437 -2.87 10.31 -19.06
C VAL A 437 -2.64 11.81 -18.94
N HIS A 438 -3.22 12.45 -17.94
CA HIS A 438 -2.99 13.84 -17.62
C HIS A 438 -1.50 14.14 -17.39
N LEU A 439 -0.80 13.38 -16.55
CA LEU A 439 0.61 13.58 -16.20
C LEU A 439 1.57 13.35 -17.39
N ILE A 440 1.28 12.38 -18.27
CA ILE A 440 2.13 12.09 -19.42
C ILE A 440 2.07 13.23 -20.45
N ASN A 441 0.92 13.89 -20.58
CA ASN A 441 0.66 14.86 -21.63
C ASN A 441 0.87 16.32 -21.22
N ILE A 442 1.18 16.59 -19.94
CA ILE A 442 1.59 17.93 -19.49
C ILE A 442 3.05 18.17 -19.90
N SER A 443 3.30 18.41 -21.20
CA SER A 443 4.56 19.02 -21.62
C SER A 443 4.38 20.53 -21.62
N VAL A 444 5.11 21.21 -20.73
CA VAL A 444 5.12 22.68 -20.73
C VAL A 444 5.67 23.15 -22.09
N PRO A 445 4.96 24.05 -22.81
CA PRO A 445 5.48 24.59 -24.05
C PRO A 445 6.84 25.26 -23.85
N LYS A 446 7.77 25.02 -24.77
CA LYS A 446 9.12 25.57 -24.70
C LYS A 446 9.12 27.09 -24.60
N GLU A 447 8.11 27.73 -25.16
CA GLU A 447 7.91 29.19 -25.10
C GLU A 447 7.70 29.72 -23.68
N ILE A 448 6.98 28.95 -22.84
CA ILE A 448 6.77 29.26 -21.40
C ILE A 448 8.08 29.08 -20.64
N GLU A 449 8.81 28.00 -20.87
CA GLU A 449 10.12 27.74 -20.22
C GLU A 449 11.16 28.82 -20.62
N GLU A 450 11.17 29.26 -21.90
CA GLU A 450 12.05 30.30 -22.36
C GLU A 450 11.70 31.66 -21.74
N GLN A 451 10.41 31.96 -21.57
CA GLN A 451 9.93 33.17 -20.93
C GLN A 451 10.28 33.19 -19.44
N GLU A 452 10.13 32.07 -18.73
CA GLU A 452 10.54 31.93 -17.33
C GLU A 452 12.05 32.15 -17.15
N LYS A 453 12.88 31.60 -18.02
CA LYS A 453 14.33 31.88 -18.05
C LYS A 453 14.66 33.35 -18.28
N GLN A 454 13.93 34.03 -19.18
CA GLN A 454 14.12 35.46 -19.40
C GLN A 454 13.75 36.30 -18.19
N ILE A 455 12.67 35.95 -17.48
CA ILE A 455 12.27 36.57 -16.20
C ILE A 455 13.37 36.43 -15.17
N ASP A 456 13.90 35.21 -15.00
CA ASP A 456 14.97 34.91 -14.05
C ASP A 456 16.27 35.68 -14.39
N GLU A 457 16.60 35.79 -15.69
CA GLU A 457 17.72 36.66 -16.13
C GLU A 457 17.50 38.12 -15.78
N MET A 458 16.30 38.67 -16.04
CA MET A 458 15.98 40.07 -15.68
C MET A 458 16.01 40.30 -14.19
N LYS A 459 15.54 39.34 -13.39
CA LYS A 459 15.59 39.36 -11.94
C LYS A 459 17.03 39.38 -11.41
N ASN A 460 17.91 38.57 -12.01
CA ASN A 460 19.34 38.55 -11.66
C ASN A 460 20.01 39.88 -12.03
N ARG A 461 19.76 40.40 -13.24
CA ARG A 461 20.30 41.73 -13.68
C ARG A 461 19.77 42.87 -12.82
N LYS A 462 18.51 42.83 -12.39
CA LYS A 462 17.96 43.80 -11.44
C LYS A 462 18.70 43.76 -10.10
N ASN A 463 18.94 42.57 -9.55
CA ASN A 463 19.66 42.40 -8.30
C ASN A 463 21.13 42.87 -8.41
N GLU A 464 21.80 42.63 -9.54
CA GLU A 464 23.14 43.16 -9.79
C GLU A 464 23.16 44.69 -9.88
N ALA A 465 22.20 45.30 -10.59
CA ALA A 465 22.07 46.76 -10.68
C ALA A 465 21.81 47.40 -9.29
N VAL A 466 21.02 46.75 -8.45
CA VAL A 466 20.82 47.21 -7.05
C VAL A 466 22.12 47.10 -6.22
N ARG A 467 22.92 46.05 -6.38
CA ARG A 467 24.21 45.88 -5.74
C ARG A 467 25.23 46.95 -6.13
N LEU A 468 25.15 47.37 -7.41
CA LEU A 468 25.99 48.44 -7.97
C LEU A 468 25.42 49.83 -7.71
N GLN A 469 24.36 49.98 -6.88
CA GLN A 469 23.67 51.22 -6.54
C GLN A 469 23.15 52.02 -7.76
N ASN A 470 22.93 51.35 -8.92
CA ASN A 470 22.38 51.97 -10.13
C ASN A 470 20.85 51.80 -10.15
N PHE A 471 20.15 52.66 -9.40
CA PHE A 471 18.71 52.54 -9.19
C PHE A 471 17.88 52.83 -10.44
N GLU A 472 18.39 53.63 -11.37
CA GLU A 472 17.70 53.92 -12.65
C GLU A 472 17.68 52.68 -13.56
N LEU A 473 18.79 51.96 -13.63
CA LEU A 473 18.91 50.70 -14.36
C LEU A 473 18.11 49.57 -13.67
N ALA A 474 18.11 49.51 -12.35
CA ALA A 474 17.30 48.56 -11.59
C ALA A 474 15.80 48.80 -11.81
N ALA A 475 15.33 50.03 -11.89
CA ALA A 475 13.95 50.37 -12.20
C ALA A 475 13.54 49.89 -13.60
N SER A 476 14.42 50.10 -14.60
CA SER A 476 14.15 49.62 -15.96
C SER A 476 14.06 48.11 -16.08
N TYR A 477 14.91 47.36 -15.34
CA TYR A 477 14.84 45.90 -15.29
C TYR A 477 13.59 45.41 -14.54
N ARG A 478 13.15 46.10 -13.47
CA ARG A 478 11.90 45.79 -12.78
C ARG A 478 10.68 45.97 -13.68
N ASP A 479 10.66 47.03 -14.49
CA ASP A 479 9.53 47.30 -15.38
C ASP A 479 9.46 46.23 -16.49
N LYS A 480 10.61 45.79 -17.02
CA LYS A 480 10.70 44.64 -17.95
C LYS A 480 10.31 43.32 -17.31
N GLU A 481 10.77 43.07 -16.09
CA GLU A 481 10.37 41.88 -15.32
C GLU A 481 8.84 41.80 -15.17
N LYS A 482 8.20 42.92 -14.85
CA LYS A 482 6.75 43.03 -14.70
C LYS A 482 6.01 42.83 -16.02
N GLU A 483 6.53 43.38 -17.13
CA GLU A 483 5.98 43.18 -18.47
C GLU A 483 6.05 41.71 -18.89
N LEU A 484 7.21 41.05 -18.73
CA LEU A 484 7.42 39.66 -19.03
C LEU A 484 6.57 38.73 -18.13
N SER A 485 6.39 39.10 -16.84
CA SER A 485 5.50 38.32 -15.92
C SER A 485 4.04 38.41 -16.37
N THR A 486 3.55 39.57 -16.78
CA THR A 486 2.18 39.73 -17.32
C THR A 486 2.00 38.96 -18.63
N GLN A 487 3.00 38.90 -19.48
CA GLN A 487 2.97 38.07 -20.69
C GLN A 487 2.96 36.58 -20.36
N LEU A 488 3.78 36.16 -19.39
CA LEU A 488 3.80 34.78 -18.91
C LEU A 488 2.44 34.35 -18.33
N ASP A 489 1.78 35.22 -17.57
CA ASP A 489 0.46 34.93 -16.99
C ASP A 489 -0.60 34.75 -18.10
N ILE A 490 -0.55 35.60 -19.16
CA ILE A 490 -1.43 35.45 -20.33
C ILE A 490 -1.13 34.14 -21.08
N MET A 491 0.16 33.80 -21.26
CA MET A 491 0.56 32.58 -21.96
C MET A 491 0.11 31.33 -21.15
N LYS A 492 0.27 31.33 -19.83
CA LYS A 492 -0.22 30.27 -18.95
C LYS A 492 -1.74 30.15 -19.02
N GLU A 493 -2.49 31.25 -18.98
CA GLU A 493 -3.95 31.24 -19.10
C GLU A 493 -4.42 30.70 -20.46
N ASN A 494 -3.76 31.10 -21.56
CA ASN A 494 -4.06 30.57 -22.88
C ASN A 494 -3.72 29.08 -23.00
N TRP A 495 -2.60 28.66 -22.44
CA TRP A 495 -2.22 27.24 -22.38
C TRP A 495 -3.21 26.42 -21.59
N GLU A 496 -3.63 26.86 -20.40
CA GLU A 496 -4.66 26.20 -19.61
C GLU A 496 -6.01 26.12 -20.37
N LYS A 497 -6.39 27.17 -21.10
CA LYS A 497 -7.57 27.14 -21.96
C LYS A 497 -7.44 26.11 -23.07
N SER A 498 -6.27 26.06 -23.73
CA SER A 498 -6.01 25.09 -24.81
C SER A 498 -6.02 23.65 -24.30
N LEU A 499 -5.52 23.40 -23.05
CA LEU A 499 -5.60 22.08 -22.40
C LEU A 499 -7.05 21.67 -22.10
N ARG A 500 -7.92 22.62 -21.72
CA ARG A 500 -9.34 22.34 -21.48
C ARG A 500 -10.13 22.09 -22.75
N GLU A 501 -9.75 22.71 -23.85
CA GLU A 501 -10.39 22.55 -25.16
C GLU A 501 -9.94 21.25 -25.87
N ASN A 502 -8.70 20.84 -25.69
CA ASN A 502 -8.11 19.63 -26.27
C ASN A 502 -7.87 18.58 -25.19
N ARG A 503 -8.95 17.97 -24.70
CA ARG A 503 -8.86 16.87 -23.72
C ARG A 503 -8.35 15.60 -24.39
N GLU A 504 -7.37 14.98 -23.78
CA GLU A 504 -6.88 13.67 -24.20
C GLU A 504 -7.90 12.57 -23.90
N THR A 505 -7.95 11.56 -24.78
CA THR A 505 -8.88 10.44 -24.63
C THR A 505 -8.23 9.29 -23.90
N VAL A 506 -8.91 8.77 -22.90
CA VAL A 506 -8.55 7.54 -22.20
C VAL A 506 -9.34 6.39 -22.84
N ASP A 507 -8.62 5.43 -23.41
CA ASP A 507 -9.18 4.22 -24.01
C ASP A 507 -8.93 2.96 -23.18
N ASP A 508 -9.36 1.82 -23.66
CA ASP A 508 -9.21 0.52 -23.01
C ASP A 508 -7.74 0.09 -22.83
N GLU A 509 -6.82 0.60 -23.67
CA GLU A 509 -5.40 0.27 -23.57
C GLU A 509 -4.76 0.96 -22.35
N GLN A 510 -5.10 2.23 -22.08
CA GLN A 510 -4.62 2.94 -20.88
C GLN A 510 -5.18 2.28 -19.60
N ILE A 511 -6.45 1.88 -19.60
CA ILE A 511 -7.03 1.14 -18.47
C ILE A 511 -6.31 -0.19 -18.25
N ALA A 512 -6.02 -0.94 -19.33
CA ALA A 512 -5.27 -2.19 -19.23
C ALA A 512 -3.88 -1.98 -18.63
N ASN A 513 -3.21 -0.87 -18.96
CA ASN A 513 -1.91 -0.49 -18.37
C ASN A 513 -2.01 -0.27 -16.88
N VAL A 514 -3.03 0.46 -16.44
CA VAL A 514 -3.26 0.77 -15.02
C VAL A 514 -3.59 -0.50 -14.24
N VAL A 515 -4.53 -1.31 -14.72
CA VAL A 515 -4.85 -2.59 -14.08
C VAL A 515 -3.63 -3.51 -14.04
N SER A 516 -2.76 -3.46 -15.05
CA SER A 516 -1.48 -4.18 -15.06
C SER A 516 -0.54 -3.72 -13.96
N MET A 517 -0.48 -2.43 -13.65
CA MET A 517 0.35 -1.90 -12.56
C MET A 517 -0.23 -2.27 -11.19
N ILE A 518 -1.53 -2.11 -10.99
CA ILE A 518 -2.22 -2.43 -9.73
C ILE A 518 -2.09 -3.92 -9.41
N SER A 519 -2.35 -4.79 -10.40
CA SER A 519 -2.36 -6.24 -10.21
C SER A 519 -0.99 -6.90 -10.33
N GLY A 520 0.02 -6.20 -10.88
CA GLY A 520 1.33 -6.75 -11.21
C GLY A 520 1.33 -7.71 -12.41
N ILE A 521 0.24 -7.73 -13.21
CA ILE A 521 0.07 -8.65 -14.35
C ILE A 521 0.19 -7.86 -15.65
N PRO A 522 0.97 -8.32 -16.63
CA PRO A 522 1.08 -7.65 -17.92
C PRO A 522 -0.20 -7.83 -18.77
N VAL A 523 -1.27 -7.10 -18.44
CA VAL A 523 -2.60 -7.21 -19.07
C VAL A 523 -2.56 -6.89 -20.57
N GLN A 524 -1.72 -5.93 -20.98
CA GLN A 524 -1.55 -5.56 -22.40
C GLN A 524 -1.08 -6.69 -23.29
N LYS A 525 -0.23 -7.59 -22.75
CA LYS A 525 0.26 -8.74 -23.53
C LYS A 525 -0.80 -9.84 -23.66
N MET A 526 -1.93 -9.73 -22.95
CA MET A 526 -2.93 -10.80 -22.87
C MET A 526 -4.06 -10.72 -23.91
N ALA A 527 -4.46 -9.52 -24.37
CA ALA A 527 -5.68 -9.41 -25.19
C ALA A 527 -5.49 -9.79 -26.67
N GLN A 528 -4.41 -9.39 -27.34
CA GLN A 528 -4.21 -9.67 -28.78
C GLN A 528 -3.09 -10.67 -29.08
N THR A 529 -2.06 -10.73 -28.24
CA THR A 529 -0.90 -11.64 -28.43
C THR A 529 -1.02 -12.95 -27.66
N GLU A 530 -2.01 -13.11 -26.76
CA GLU A 530 -2.15 -14.31 -25.94
C GLU A 530 -2.37 -15.57 -26.82
N GLY A 531 -3.17 -15.46 -27.86
CA GLY A 531 -3.38 -16.54 -28.81
C GLY A 531 -2.09 -16.96 -29.54
N MET A 532 -1.31 -16.01 -30.02
CA MET A 532 -0.02 -16.28 -30.67
C MET A 532 1.04 -16.77 -29.69
N ARG A 533 1.11 -16.19 -28.47
CA ARG A 533 2.01 -16.67 -27.40
C ARG A 533 1.67 -18.10 -26.98
N LEU A 534 0.40 -18.41 -26.77
CA LEU A 534 -0.04 -19.76 -26.44
C LEU A 534 0.26 -20.75 -27.57
N MET A 535 0.25 -20.32 -28.84
CA MET A 535 0.68 -21.17 -29.97
C MET A 535 2.18 -21.45 -29.92
N GLY A 536 3.03 -20.47 -29.56
CA GLY A 536 4.48 -20.63 -29.43
C GLY A 536 4.93 -21.31 -28.13
N MET A 537 4.04 -21.51 -27.16
CA MET A 537 4.36 -22.06 -25.84
C MET A 537 5.03 -23.44 -25.88
N LYS A 538 4.61 -24.30 -26.80
CA LYS A 538 5.17 -25.65 -26.97
C LYS A 538 6.66 -25.56 -27.32
N ASP A 539 6.99 -24.79 -28.34
CA ASP A 539 8.34 -24.69 -28.86
C ASP A 539 9.30 -24.03 -27.88
N ASP A 540 8.84 -22.97 -27.18
CA ASP A 540 9.64 -22.31 -26.13
C ASP A 540 9.94 -23.25 -24.96
N LEU A 541 8.94 -24.01 -24.48
CA LEU A 541 9.17 -24.95 -23.38
C LEU A 541 10.00 -26.14 -23.81
N MET A 542 9.87 -26.66 -25.03
CA MET A 542 10.70 -27.76 -25.58
C MET A 542 12.15 -27.34 -25.75
N GLY A 543 12.40 -26.06 -26.07
CA GLY A 543 13.77 -25.52 -26.15
C GLY A 543 14.49 -25.47 -24.81
N LYS A 544 13.73 -25.30 -23.68
CA LYS A 544 14.28 -25.14 -22.32
C LYS A 544 14.24 -26.41 -21.47
N VAL A 545 13.26 -27.30 -21.71
CA VAL A 545 13.08 -28.54 -20.95
C VAL A 545 13.25 -29.73 -21.90
N ILE A 546 14.45 -30.28 -21.88
CA ILE A 546 14.88 -31.31 -22.84
C ILE A 546 14.39 -32.71 -22.42
N GLY A 547 13.97 -33.51 -23.39
CA GLY A 547 13.65 -34.93 -23.24
C GLY A 547 12.29 -35.20 -22.56
N GLN A 548 11.40 -34.22 -22.52
CA GLN A 548 10.05 -34.37 -21.94
C GLN A 548 8.92 -33.93 -22.90
N ASP A 549 9.08 -34.15 -24.17
CA ASP A 549 8.22 -33.62 -25.23
C ASP A 549 6.74 -33.98 -25.03
N LYS A 550 6.44 -35.25 -24.68
CA LYS A 550 5.06 -35.72 -24.41
C LYS A 550 4.44 -35.02 -23.18
N ALA A 551 5.23 -34.80 -22.13
CA ALA A 551 4.79 -34.14 -20.93
C ALA A 551 4.44 -32.67 -21.22
N ILE A 552 5.27 -32.00 -22.01
CA ILE A 552 5.06 -30.60 -22.43
C ILE A 552 3.81 -30.51 -23.33
N GLU A 553 3.65 -31.40 -24.32
CA GLU A 553 2.47 -31.40 -25.20
C GLU A 553 1.16 -31.55 -24.41
N THR A 554 1.11 -32.46 -23.45
CA THR A 554 -0.08 -32.71 -22.63
C THR A 554 -0.38 -31.47 -21.78
N LEU A 555 0.65 -30.87 -21.14
CA LEU A 555 0.53 -29.67 -20.34
C LEU A 555 0.01 -28.47 -21.16
N VAL A 556 0.64 -28.20 -22.30
CA VAL A 556 0.29 -27.09 -23.20
C VAL A 556 -1.14 -27.22 -23.71
N LYS A 557 -1.54 -28.43 -24.09
CA LYS A 557 -2.91 -28.72 -24.55
C LYS A 557 -3.96 -28.41 -23.47
N ALA A 558 -3.70 -28.81 -22.25
CA ALA A 558 -4.60 -28.56 -21.13
C ALA A 558 -4.70 -27.07 -20.79
N ILE A 559 -3.57 -26.35 -20.76
CA ILE A 559 -3.54 -24.91 -20.50
C ILE A 559 -4.27 -24.14 -21.61
N ARG A 560 -4.02 -24.48 -22.88
CA ARG A 560 -4.73 -23.86 -24.01
C ARG A 560 -6.26 -24.04 -23.89
N ARG A 561 -6.72 -25.24 -23.54
CA ARG A 561 -8.15 -25.53 -23.33
C ARG A 561 -8.78 -24.66 -22.25
N SER A 562 -8.05 -24.46 -21.15
CA SER A 562 -8.50 -23.62 -20.05
C SER A 562 -8.56 -22.14 -20.43
N ARG A 563 -7.54 -21.64 -21.14
CA ARG A 563 -7.44 -20.21 -21.51
C ARG A 563 -8.45 -19.77 -22.58
N ILE A 564 -8.91 -20.67 -23.42
CA ILE A 564 -9.97 -20.38 -24.41
C ILE A 564 -11.36 -20.27 -23.74
N GLY A 565 -11.48 -20.53 -22.44
CA GLY A 565 -12.73 -20.41 -21.70
C GLY A 565 -13.63 -21.67 -21.76
N LEU A 566 -13.08 -22.82 -22.18
CA LEU A 566 -13.81 -24.08 -22.20
C LEU A 566 -13.85 -24.80 -20.86
N LYS A 567 -13.20 -24.24 -19.83
CA LYS A 567 -13.17 -24.77 -18.45
C LYS A 567 -14.09 -23.97 -17.55
N ASP A 568 -14.57 -24.57 -16.47
CA ASP A 568 -15.34 -23.90 -15.42
C ASP A 568 -14.54 -22.69 -14.85
N PRO A 569 -15.10 -21.48 -14.90
CA PRO A 569 -14.43 -20.27 -14.44
C PRO A 569 -14.15 -20.28 -12.92
N ASN A 570 -14.84 -21.12 -12.15
CA ASN A 570 -14.65 -21.21 -10.71
C ASN A 570 -13.48 -22.10 -10.30
N ARG A 571 -12.81 -22.78 -11.22
CA ARG A 571 -11.66 -23.65 -10.94
C ARG A 571 -10.34 -22.97 -11.28
N PRO A 572 -9.21 -23.39 -10.67
CA PRO A 572 -7.88 -22.95 -11.07
C PRO A 572 -7.63 -23.11 -12.58
N ILE A 573 -6.76 -22.28 -13.16
CA ILE A 573 -6.39 -22.34 -14.61
C ILE A 573 -6.01 -23.76 -15.00
N GLY A 574 -5.22 -24.44 -14.15
CA GLY A 574 -4.81 -25.82 -14.37
C GLY A 574 -4.43 -26.51 -13.08
N THR A 575 -4.76 -27.78 -13.00
CA THR A 575 -4.45 -28.66 -11.84
C THR A 575 -3.75 -29.90 -12.36
N PHE A 576 -2.44 -30.00 -12.11
CA PHE A 576 -1.58 -31.01 -12.72
C PHE A 576 -0.86 -31.84 -11.66
N MET A 577 -0.72 -33.16 -11.94
CA MET A 577 0.15 -34.02 -11.16
C MET A 577 1.31 -34.49 -12.04
N PHE A 578 2.55 -34.12 -11.66
CA PHE A 578 3.78 -34.54 -12.35
C PHE A 578 4.34 -35.77 -11.69
N LEU A 579 4.31 -36.89 -12.38
CA LEU A 579 4.81 -38.17 -11.93
C LEU A 579 6.14 -38.55 -12.62
N GLY A 580 7.06 -39.09 -11.89
CA GLY A 580 8.32 -39.57 -12.48
C GLY A 580 9.49 -39.60 -11.50
N PRO A 581 10.64 -40.12 -11.90
CA PRO A 581 11.86 -40.19 -11.07
C PRO A 581 12.33 -38.81 -10.61
N THR A 582 13.21 -38.81 -9.62
CA THR A 582 13.89 -37.58 -9.17
C THR A 582 14.85 -37.10 -10.26
N GLY A 583 14.99 -35.79 -10.45
CA GLY A 583 15.98 -35.20 -11.35
C GLY A 583 15.66 -35.28 -12.87
N VAL A 584 14.41 -35.55 -13.27
CA VAL A 584 13.97 -35.58 -14.68
C VAL A 584 13.40 -34.25 -15.18
N GLY A 585 13.41 -33.18 -14.35
CA GLY A 585 13.00 -31.85 -14.78
C GLY A 585 11.59 -31.38 -14.33
N LYS A 586 10.88 -32.10 -13.43
CA LYS A 586 9.53 -31.72 -12.95
C LYS A 586 9.45 -30.30 -12.43
N THR A 587 10.29 -29.96 -11.45
CA THR A 587 10.36 -28.60 -10.83
C THR A 587 10.88 -27.56 -11.83
N HIS A 588 11.78 -27.95 -12.76
CA HIS A 588 12.29 -27.08 -13.80
C HIS A 588 11.21 -26.67 -14.79
N LEU A 589 10.38 -27.63 -15.25
CA LEU A 589 9.24 -27.33 -16.11
C LEU A 589 8.24 -26.36 -15.43
N ALA A 590 7.95 -26.55 -14.15
CA ALA A 590 7.10 -25.61 -13.41
C ALA A 590 7.70 -24.19 -13.36
N LYS A 591 9.03 -24.07 -13.18
CA LYS A 591 9.73 -22.78 -13.17
C LYS A 591 9.72 -22.09 -14.54
N GLU A 592 9.99 -22.82 -15.61
CA GLU A 592 9.96 -22.26 -16.97
C GLU A 592 8.53 -21.93 -17.41
N LEU A 593 7.53 -22.71 -16.97
CA LEU A 593 6.12 -22.37 -17.14
C LEU A 593 5.74 -21.06 -16.44
N ALA A 594 6.23 -20.83 -15.20
CA ALA A 594 5.99 -19.59 -14.48
C ALA A 594 6.57 -18.38 -15.24
N LYS A 595 7.79 -18.49 -15.74
CA LYS A 595 8.42 -17.44 -16.55
C LYS A 595 7.63 -17.16 -17.84
N PHE A 596 7.14 -18.22 -18.50
CA PHE A 596 6.38 -18.10 -19.73
C PHE A 596 5.00 -17.47 -19.49
N MET A 597 4.24 -17.98 -18.51
CA MET A 597 2.88 -17.56 -18.25
C MET A 597 2.80 -16.20 -17.57
N PHE A 598 3.66 -15.95 -16.58
CA PHE A 598 3.57 -14.80 -15.67
C PHE A 598 4.76 -13.83 -15.79
N GLY A 599 5.70 -14.10 -16.68
CA GLY A 599 6.84 -13.21 -16.98
C GLY A 599 7.98 -13.24 -15.97
N SER A 600 7.84 -13.86 -14.80
CA SER A 600 8.86 -13.96 -13.76
C SER A 600 8.96 -15.36 -13.17
N ALA A 601 10.18 -15.77 -12.79
CA ALA A 601 10.40 -16.98 -12.01
C ALA A 601 9.85 -16.87 -10.58
N ASP A 602 9.70 -15.65 -10.06
CA ASP A 602 9.19 -15.36 -8.71
C ASP A 602 7.67 -15.57 -8.60
N ALA A 603 6.98 -15.75 -9.73
CA ALA A 603 5.59 -16.19 -9.77
C ALA A 603 5.41 -17.69 -9.42
N LEU A 604 6.48 -18.39 -9.01
CA LEU A 604 6.44 -19.76 -8.52
C LEU A 604 6.40 -19.79 -6.99
N ILE A 605 5.26 -20.17 -6.42
CA ILE A 605 5.09 -20.43 -4.99
C ILE A 605 5.40 -21.90 -4.74
N ARG A 606 6.59 -22.21 -4.24
CA ARG A 606 6.97 -23.58 -3.89
C ARG A 606 6.69 -23.87 -2.43
N VAL A 607 6.04 -25.03 -2.18
CA VAL A 607 5.79 -25.58 -0.85
C VAL A 607 6.27 -27.04 -0.86
N ASP A 608 7.18 -27.37 0.04
CA ASP A 608 7.70 -28.73 0.20
C ASP A 608 6.80 -29.50 1.17
N MET A 609 6.14 -30.52 0.69
CA MET A 609 5.18 -31.31 1.48
C MET A 609 5.85 -32.21 2.52
N SER A 610 7.17 -32.36 2.46
CA SER A 610 7.90 -33.05 3.53
C SER A 610 7.89 -32.32 4.87
N GLU A 611 7.63 -30.99 4.86
CA GLU A 611 7.44 -30.20 6.07
C GLU A 611 6.04 -30.36 6.70
N TYR A 612 5.09 -30.99 5.97
CA TYR A 612 3.67 -31.12 6.33
C TYR A 612 3.24 -32.59 6.53
N MET A 613 4.12 -33.40 7.09
CA MET A 613 3.87 -34.80 7.38
C MET A 613 2.97 -35.02 8.61
N GLU A 614 2.98 -34.09 9.55
CA GLU A 614 2.28 -34.17 10.82
C GLU A 614 1.03 -33.30 10.83
N LYS A 615 -0.02 -33.74 11.53
CA LYS A 615 -1.31 -33.06 11.56
C LYS A 615 -1.22 -31.58 12.01
N PHE A 616 -0.39 -31.29 13.02
CA PHE A 616 -0.27 -29.93 13.52
C PHE A 616 0.45 -28.98 12.55
N THR A 617 1.29 -29.51 11.65
CA THR A 617 1.96 -28.69 10.65
C THR A 617 1.01 -28.26 9.51
N VAL A 618 -0.06 -29.03 9.26
CA VAL A 618 -1.07 -28.72 8.25
C VAL A 618 -1.78 -27.38 8.53
N SER A 619 -2.02 -27.07 9.81
CA SER A 619 -2.60 -25.79 10.20
C SER A 619 -1.75 -24.58 9.79
N ARG A 620 -0.43 -24.74 9.62
CA ARG A 620 0.44 -23.67 9.12
C ARG A 620 0.19 -23.30 7.66
N LEU A 621 -0.45 -24.17 6.86
CA LEU A 621 -0.82 -23.86 5.47
C LEU A 621 -1.99 -22.88 5.41
N VAL A 622 -2.99 -23.05 6.29
CA VAL A 622 -4.27 -22.32 6.25
C VAL A 622 -4.36 -21.28 7.39
N GLY A 623 -3.55 -21.44 8.43
CA GLY A 623 -3.52 -20.64 9.65
C GLY A 623 -3.77 -21.50 10.90
N ALA A 624 -3.32 -21.02 12.05
CA ALA A 624 -3.55 -21.67 13.34
C ALA A 624 -4.97 -21.35 13.84
N PRO A 625 -5.64 -22.27 14.56
CA PRO A 625 -6.92 -21.98 15.19
C PRO A 625 -6.80 -20.89 16.26
N PRO A 626 -7.90 -20.17 16.59
CA PRO A 626 -7.91 -19.18 17.66
C PRO A 626 -7.36 -19.72 18.98
N GLY A 627 -6.43 -18.98 19.59
CA GLY A 627 -5.79 -19.33 20.86
C GLY A 627 -4.48 -20.12 20.74
N TYR A 628 -4.02 -20.45 19.53
CA TYR A 628 -2.70 -21.05 19.29
C TYR A 628 -1.69 -20.00 18.82
N VAL A 629 -0.41 -20.26 19.12
CA VAL A 629 0.71 -19.40 18.67
C VAL A 629 0.74 -19.36 17.14
N GLY A 630 0.80 -18.12 16.55
CA GLY A 630 0.79 -17.93 15.10
C GLY A 630 -0.60 -17.71 14.49
N TYR A 631 -1.65 -17.53 15.29
CA TYR A 631 -3.00 -17.21 14.78
C TYR A 631 -3.05 -15.91 13.99
N GLU A 632 -2.32 -14.86 14.42
CA GLU A 632 -2.31 -13.56 13.76
C GLU A 632 -1.51 -13.53 12.45
N GLU A 633 -0.57 -14.47 12.26
CA GLU A 633 0.30 -14.52 11.08
C GLU A 633 -0.40 -15.05 9.81
N GLY A 634 -1.62 -15.65 9.94
CA GLY A 634 -2.33 -16.28 8.83
C GLY A 634 -1.66 -17.57 8.33
N GLY A 635 -2.21 -18.18 7.28
CA GLY A 635 -1.65 -19.39 6.68
C GLY A 635 -0.56 -19.10 5.65
N LEU A 636 0.52 -19.87 5.68
CA LEU A 636 1.66 -19.68 4.78
C LEU A 636 1.28 -19.77 3.30
N LEU A 637 0.41 -20.71 2.92
CA LEU A 637 -0.06 -20.89 1.54
C LEU A 637 -1.04 -19.79 1.17
N THR A 638 -2.04 -19.52 2.02
CA THR A 638 -3.08 -18.52 1.79
C THR A 638 -2.49 -17.12 1.66
N GLU A 639 -1.56 -16.73 2.53
CA GLU A 639 -0.88 -15.43 2.46
C GLU A 639 -0.01 -15.27 1.21
N LYS A 640 0.75 -16.32 0.81
CA LYS A 640 1.56 -16.27 -0.41
C LYS A 640 0.70 -16.12 -1.67
N VAL A 641 -0.42 -16.84 -1.75
CA VAL A 641 -1.34 -16.75 -2.90
C VAL A 641 -2.09 -15.42 -2.90
N ARG A 642 -2.52 -14.92 -1.74
CA ARG A 642 -3.15 -13.61 -1.63
C ARG A 642 -2.25 -12.48 -2.14
N ARG A 643 -0.93 -12.55 -1.82
CA ARG A 643 0.06 -11.58 -2.31
C ARG A 643 0.41 -11.76 -3.80
N LYS A 644 0.26 -12.98 -4.33
CA LYS A 644 0.56 -13.31 -5.72
C LYS A 644 -0.56 -14.18 -6.30
N PRO A 645 -1.74 -13.60 -6.60
CA PRO A 645 -2.90 -14.33 -7.08
C PRO A 645 -2.69 -14.95 -8.47
N TYR A 646 -1.70 -14.45 -9.22
CA TYR A 646 -1.27 -14.99 -10.51
C TYR A 646 0.06 -15.70 -10.35
N SER A 647 0.01 -16.98 -10.01
CA SER A 647 1.21 -17.74 -9.70
C SER A 647 1.02 -19.23 -10.01
N ILE A 648 2.14 -19.93 -10.06
CA ILE A 648 2.15 -21.38 -10.03
C ILE A 648 2.35 -21.81 -8.58
N VAL A 649 1.40 -22.55 -8.06
CA VAL A 649 1.51 -23.19 -6.74
C VAL A 649 2.09 -24.59 -6.96
N LEU A 650 3.36 -24.77 -6.61
CA LEU A 650 4.07 -26.04 -6.71
C LEU A 650 4.11 -26.74 -5.35
N LEU A 651 3.35 -27.83 -5.22
CA LEU A 651 3.37 -28.72 -4.05
C LEU A 651 4.34 -29.86 -4.34
N ASP A 652 5.56 -29.76 -3.80
CA ASP A 652 6.63 -30.72 -4.10
C ASP A 652 6.54 -31.92 -3.15
N GLU A 653 6.75 -33.14 -3.67
CA GLU A 653 6.68 -34.43 -2.96
C GLU A 653 5.34 -34.67 -2.22
N ILE A 654 4.23 -34.44 -2.94
CA ILE A 654 2.85 -34.51 -2.38
C ILE A 654 2.53 -35.83 -1.66
N GLU A 655 3.20 -36.92 -2.04
CA GLU A 655 3.04 -38.24 -1.39
C GLU A 655 3.48 -38.27 0.06
N LYS A 656 4.24 -37.31 0.53
CA LYS A 656 4.68 -37.19 1.93
C LYS A 656 3.72 -36.41 2.81
N ALA A 657 2.78 -35.69 2.21
CA ALA A 657 1.82 -34.85 2.93
C ALA A 657 0.88 -35.69 3.83
N HIS A 658 0.50 -35.09 4.97
CA HIS A 658 -0.56 -35.65 5.80
C HIS A 658 -1.89 -35.72 5.04
N PRO A 659 -2.75 -36.75 5.28
CA PRO A 659 -4.04 -36.87 4.59
C PRO A 659 -4.94 -35.63 4.64
N ASP A 660 -4.91 -34.84 5.72
CA ASP A 660 -5.70 -33.62 5.88
C ASP A 660 -5.35 -32.56 4.82
N VAL A 661 -4.11 -32.56 4.28
CA VAL A 661 -3.71 -31.67 3.19
C VAL A 661 -4.56 -31.93 1.93
N PHE A 662 -4.85 -33.18 1.62
CA PHE A 662 -5.69 -33.52 0.46
C PHE A 662 -7.11 -32.99 0.62
N ASN A 663 -7.68 -33.04 1.85
CA ASN A 663 -9.01 -32.50 2.13
C ASN A 663 -9.07 -30.97 1.90
N ILE A 664 -8.03 -30.26 2.31
CA ILE A 664 -7.89 -28.82 2.06
C ILE A 664 -7.79 -28.53 0.55
N LEU A 665 -6.97 -29.31 -0.15
CA LEU A 665 -6.78 -29.14 -1.60
C LEU A 665 -8.06 -29.46 -2.38
N LEU A 666 -8.95 -30.35 -1.92
CA LEU A 666 -10.23 -30.59 -2.59
C LEU A 666 -11.05 -29.32 -2.74
N GLN A 667 -11.08 -28.44 -1.74
CA GLN A 667 -11.76 -27.15 -1.82
C GLN A 667 -11.15 -26.25 -2.90
N VAL A 668 -9.82 -26.18 -2.97
CA VAL A 668 -9.11 -25.42 -4.01
C VAL A 668 -9.41 -25.96 -5.42
N LEU A 669 -9.42 -27.29 -5.57
CA LEU A 669 -9.58 -27.95 -6.88
C LEU A 669 -11.02 -27.89 -7.42
N ASP A 670 -12.05 -27.80 -6.54
CA ASP A 670 -13.46 -27.74 -6.93
C ASP A 670 -13.98 -26.32 -7.06
N GLU A 671 -13.72 -25.49 -6.04
CA GLU A 671 -14.34 -24.17 -5.87
C GLU A 671 -13.36 -23.04 -6.21
N GLY A 672 -12.08 -23.37 -6.45
CA GLY A 672 -11.04 -22.40 -6.76
C GLY A 672 -10.76 -21.39 -5.66
N HIS A 673 -11.16 -21.66 -4.43
CA HIS A 673 -10.88 -20.82 -3.27
C HIS A 673 -10.52 -21.63 -2.03
N LEU A 674 -9.90 -20.98 -1.07
CA LEU A 674 -9.55 -21.58 0.22
C LEU A 674 -9.85 -20.59 1.33
N THR A 675 -10.65 -21.00 2.31
CA THR A 675 -10.95 -20.17 3.47
C THR A 675 -9.88 -20.38 4.54
N ASP A 676 -9.24 -19.31 4.98
CA ASP A 676 -8.27 -19.33 6.07
C ASP A 676 -8.97 -19.45 7.44
N THR A 677 -8.20 -19.65 8.50
CA THR A 677 -8.73 -19.75 9.88
C THR A 677 -9.30 -18.43 10.41
N ASN A 678 -8.99 -17.31 9.76
CA ASN A 678 -9.57 -15.99 10.06
C ASN A 678 -10.92 -15.77 9.34
N GLY A 679 -11.39 -16.74 8.57
CA GLY A 679 -12.63 -16.65 7.79
C GLY A 679 -12.46 -15.91 6.46
N ARG A 680 -11.25 -15.56 6.04
CA ARG A 680 -10.97 -14.89 4.78
C ARG A 680 -10.89 -15.91 3.66
N THR A 681 -11.56 -15.63 2.56
CA THR A 681 -11.54 -16.44 1.35
C THR A 681 -10.41 -15.98 0.44
N VAL A 682 -9.47 -16.88 0.14
CA VAL A 682 -8.34 -16.63 -0.77
C VAL A 682 -8.62 -17.30 -2.11
N ASP A 683 -8.54 -16.53 -3.19
CA ASP A 683 -8.86 -16.97 -4.56
C ASP A 683 -7.67 -17.65 -5.24
N PHE A 684 -7.90 -18.86 -5.76
CA PHE A 684 -6.96 -19.66 -6.54
C PHE A 684 -7.36 -19.80 -8.01
N LYS A 685 -8.45 -19.15 -8.47
CA LYS A 685 -8.98 -19.29 -9.84
C LYS A 685 -7.95 -18.89 -10.90
N ASN A 686 -7.10 -17.94 -10.56
CA ASN A 686 -6.05 -17.45 -11.45
C ASN A 686 -4.70 -18.14 -11.24
N THR A 687 -4.62 -19.20 -10.45
CA THR A 687 -3.40 -19.98 -10.22
C THR A 687 -3.35 -21.23 -11.09
N ILE A 688 -2.14 -21.76 -11.29
CA ILE A 688 -1.89 -23.10 -11.81
C ILE A 688 -1.35 -23.94 -10.65
N VAL A 689 -2.06 -24.99 -10.26
CA VAL A 689 -1.65 -25.88 -9.18
C VAL A 689 -0.90 -27.07 -9.77
N ILE A 690 0.36 -27.27 -9.40
CA ILE A 690 1.21 -28.37 -9.83
C ILE A 690 1.64 -29.16 -8.59
N MET A 691 1.40 -30.44 -8.60
CA MET A 691 1.84 -31.38 -7.58
C MET A 691 2.90 -32.29 -8.16
N THR A 692 4.04 -32.47 -7.51
CA THR A 692 5.05 -33.43 -7.96
C THR A 692 5.02 -34.67 -7.08
N SER A 693 5.24 -35.81 -7.69
CA SER A 693 5.34 -37.08 -6.97
C SER A 693 6.33 -38.05 -7.63
N ASN A 694 6.97 -38.85 -6.82
CA ASN A 694 7.85 -39.93 -7.25
C ASN A 694 7.28 -41.34 -6.95
N VAL A 695 5.95 -41.40 -6.71
CA VAL A 695 5.22 -42.62 -6.48
C VAL A 695 5.35 -43.60 -7.67
N GLY A 696 5.55 -44.87 -7.39
CA GLY A 696 5.73 -45.92 -8.39
C GLY A 696 7.15 -46.13 -8.86
N THR A 697 8.05 -45.19 -8.68
CA THR A 697 9.46 -45.29 -9.16
C THR A 697 10.27 -46.30 -8.36
N ARG A 698 9.97 -46.47 -7.04
CA ARG A 698 10.59 -47.53 -6.21
C ARG A 698 10.16 -48.93 -6.67
N GLN A 699 8.88 -49.10 -7.00
CA GLN A 699 8.34 -50.37 -7.45
C GLN A 699 8.88 -50.76 -8.83
N LEU A 700 9.14 -49.78 -9.72
CA LEU A 700 9.83 -50.03 -11.00
C LEU A 700 11.27 -50.52 -10.82
N LYS A 701 11.98 -50.08 -9.78
CA LYS A 701 13.35 -50.50 -9.47
C LYS A 701 13.40 -51.96 -8.97
N ASP A 702 12.44 -52.34 -8.11
CA ASP A 702 12.39 -53.65 -7.54
C ASP A 702 12.06 -54.73 -8.61
N PHE A 703 11.25 -54.35 -9.60
CA PHE A 703 10.94 -55.23 -10.76
C PHE A 703 12.07 -55.28 -11.80
N GLY A 704 12.85 -54.23 -11.99
CA GLY A 704 14.00 -54.22 -12.91
C GLY A 704 15.17 -55.11 -12.49
N LYS A 705 15.20 -55.61 -11.25
CA LYS A 705 16.19 -56.54 -10.70
C LYS A 705 15.78 -58.01 -10.75
N GLY A 706 14.54 -58.33 -11.17
CA GLY A 706 14.00 -59.70 -11.24
C GLY A 706 14.22 -60.35 -12.59
N ILE A 707 15.14 -61.28 -12.65
CA ILE A 707 15.33 -62.43 -13.50
C ILE A 707 14.64 -62.42 -14.90
N GLY A 708 15.46 -62.21 -15.95
CA GLY A 708 15.30 -62.86 -17.24
C GLY A 708 14.18 -62.38 -18.14
N PHE A 709 14.25 -61.17 -18.71
CA PHE A 709 13.58 -60.89 -19.98
C PHE A 709 14.64 -60.42 -21.03
N THR A 710 14.77 -61.31 -22.00
CA THR A 710 15.50 -61.12 -23.23
C THR A 710 15.02 -59.92 -24.04
N SER A 711 15.93 -59.22 -24.64
CA SER A 711 15.83 -58.15 -25.61
C SER A 711 14.66 -58.32 -26.61
N GLY A 712 13.60 -57.57 -26.40
CA GLY A 712 12.48 -57.49 -27.35
C GLY A 712 11.43 -56.50 -26.90
N GLN A 713 11.35 -55.36 -27.61
CA GLN A 713 10.29 -54.33 -27.55
C GLN A 713 10.33 -53.34 -26.40
N ALA A 714 11.12 -52.29 -26.57
CA ALA A 714 11.20 -51.10 -25.69
C ALA A 714 9.84 -50.39 -25.49
N GLU A 715 8.89 -50.51 -26.40
CA GLU A 715 7.54 -49.92 -26.29
C GLU A 715 6.66 -50.69 -25.27
N ASN A 716 6.72 -52.00 -25.22
CA ASN A 716 5.98 -52.81 -24.22
C ASN A 716 6.48 -52.56 -22.78
N MET A 717 7.75 -52.21 -22.60
CA MET A 717 8.28 -51.83 -21.27
C MET A 717 7.79 -50.49 -20.79
N LYS A 718 7.60 -49.49 -21.69
CA LYS A 718 7.08 -48.18 -21.35
C LYS A 718 5.60 -48.28 -20.91
N ASP A 719 4.79 -49.07 -21.58
CA ASP A 719 3.37 -49.24 -21.23
C ASP A 719 3.18 -50.04 -19.95
N TYR A 720 4.02 -51.05 -19.70
CA TYR A 720 4.04 -51.80 -18.45
C TYR A 720 4.45 -50.91 -17.24
N SER A 721 5.47 -50.09 -17.42
CA SER A 721 5.89 -49.09 -16.44
C SER A 721 4.78 -48.10 -16.07
N ARG A 722 4.02 -47.64 -17.06
CA ARG A 722 2.85 -46.77 -16.83
C ARG A 722 1.75 -47.50 -16.07
N GLY A 723 1.52 -48.78 -16.30
CA GLY A 723 0.56 -49.61 -15.58
C GLY A 723 0.92 -49.73 -14.07
N ILE A 724 2.19 -49.91 -13.74
CA ILE A 724 2.68 -49.98 -12.34
C ILE A 724 2.51 -48.61 -11.63
N ILE A 725 2.90 -47.53 -12.30
CA ILE A 725 2.75 -46.13 -11.78
C ILE A 725 1.26 -45.87 -11.49
N THR A 726 0.37 -46.23 -12.44
CA THR A 726 -1.09 -46.04 -12.28
C THR A 726 -1.65 -46.86 -11.11
N LYS A 727 -1.20 -48.09 -10.92
CA LYS A 727 -1.61 -48.93 -9.79
C LYS A 727 -1.11 -48.34 -8.43
N ALA A 728 0.12 -47.89 -8.40
CA ALA A 728 0.70 -47.22 -7.20
C ALA A 728 -0.05 -45.94 -6.83
N LEU A 729 -0.37 -45.11 -7.84
CA LEU A 729 -1.17 -43.91 -7.70
C LEU A 729 -2.58 -44.20 -7.18
N ASN A 730 -3.23 -45.25 -7.73
CA ASN A 730 -4.55 -45.68 -7.29
C ASN A 730 -4.58 -46.13 -5.82
N LYS A 731 -3.47 -46.66 -5.34
CA LYS A 731 -3.33 -47.11 -3.95
C LYS A 731 -3.09 -45.93 -2.98
N GLN A 732 -2.42 -44.88 -3.44
CA GLN A 732 -1.97 -43.79 -2.55
C GLN A 732 -2.97 -42.61 -2.51
N PHE A 733 -3.63 -42.30 -3.61
CA PHE A 733 -4.54 -41.19 -3.72
C PHE A 733 -5.98 -41.62 -3.88
N ALA A 734 -6.90 -41.04 -3.11
CA ALA A 734 -8.31 -41.30 -3.20
C ALA A 734 -8.86 -41.01 -4.62
N PRO A 735 -9.83 -41.82 -5.11
CA PRO A 735 -10.44 -41.59 -6.43
C PRO A 735 -11.02 -40.19 -6.60
N GLU A 736 -11.58 -39.66 -5.51
CA GLU A 736 -12.16 -38.34 -5.44
C GLU A 736 -11.15 -37.24 -5.77
N PHE A 737 -9.96 -37.28 -5.17
CA PHE A 737 -8.88 -36.35 -5.44
C PHE A 737 -8.38 -36.45 -6.89
N ARG A 738 -8.21 -37.66 -7.42
CA ARG A 738 -7.69 -37.86 -8.77
C ARG A 738 -8.64 -37.36 -9.86
N ASN A 739 -9.95 -37.51 -9.67
CA ASN A 739 -10.97 -37.08 -10.62
C ASN A 739 -11.07 -35.53 -10.71
N ARG A 740 -10.47 -34.80 -9.80
CA ARG A 740 -10.43 -33.31 -9.80
C ARG A 740 -9.20 -32.75 -10.49
N LEU A 741 -8.22 -33.62 -10.79
CA LEU A 741 -7.04 -33.21 -11.57
C LEU A 741 -7.40 -33.05 -13.04
N ASP A 742 -6.89 -32.01 -13.70
CA ASP A 742 -7.07 -31.84 -15.15
C ASP A 742 -6.29 -32.88 -15.94
N GLU A 743 -5.02 -33.10 -15.56
CA GLU A 743 -4.15 -34.07 -16.23
C GLU A 743 -3.09 -34.64 -15.25
N ILE A 744 -2.78 -35.92 -15.46
CA ILE A 744 -1.64 -36.58 -14.80
C ILE A 744 -0.54 -36.76 -15.85
N ILE A 745 0.57 -36.07 -15.62
CA ILE A 745 1.67 -35.93 -16.57
C ILE A 745 2.84 -36.80 -16.12
N ASN A 746 3.18 -37.79 -16.97
CA ASN A 746 4.28 -38.69 -16.71
C ASN A 746 5.58 -38.15 -17.31
N PHE A 747 6.64 -38.07 -16.50
CA PHE A 747 8.00 -37.73 -16.91
C PHE A 747 8.79 -39.01 -17.11
N ASP A 748 9.33 -39.17 -18.32
CA ASP A 748 10.15 -40.31 -18.68
C ASP A 748 11.60 -40.12 -18.14
N GLN A 749 12.35 -41.23 -18.07
CA GLN A 749 13.79 -41.18 -17.78
C GLN A 749 14.52 -40.48 -18.94
N LEU A 750 15.55 -39.71 -18.54
CA LEU A 750 16.37 -38.99 -19.53
C LEU A 750 17.30 -39.95 -20.26
N GLU A 751 17.32 -39.85 -21.57
CA GLU A 751 18.23 -40.58 -22.47
C GLU A 751 19.56 -39.82 -22.55
N MET A 752 20.65 -40.53 -22.92
CA MET A 752 22.01 -39.95 -22.97
C MET A 752 22.12 -38.73 -23.90
N GLU A 753 21.42 -38.73 -25.01
CA GLU A 753 21.37 -37.60 -25.96
C GLU A 753 20.73 -36.35 -25.31
N SER A 754 19.70 -36.57 -24.50
CA SER A 754 19.01 -35.52 -23.76
C SER A 754 19.91 -34.94 -22.66
N LEU A 755 20.73 -35.78 -22.00
CA LEU A 755 21.67 -35.36 -20.98
C LEU A 755 22.77 -34.47 -21.55
N VAL A 756 23.32 -34.79 -22.73
CA VAL A 756 24.29 -33.94 -23.40
C VAL A 756 23.73 -32.55 -23.70
N LYS A 757 22.49 -32.49 -24.21
CA LYS A 757 21.79 -31.19 -24.43
C LYS A 757 21.54 -30.42 -23.12
N ILE A 758 21.24 -31.10 -22.01
CA ILE A 758 21.12 -30.45 -20.70
C ILE A 758 22.45 -29.90 -20.23
N VAL A 759 23.57 -30.63 -20.47
CA VAL A 759 24.93 -30.14 -20.18
C VAL A 759 25.17 -28.85 -20.96
N ASP A 760 24.80 -28.77 -22.23
CA ASP A 760 24.98 -27.58 -23.08
C ASP A 760 24.22 -26.36 -22.48
N ILE A 761 22.99 -26.54 -22.01
CA ILE A 761 22.18 -25.47 -21.38
C ILE A 761 22.81 -25.02 -20.05
N GLU A 762 23.27 -25.93 -19.22
CA GLU A 762 23.93 -25.59 -17.95
C GLU A 762 25.28 -24.91 -18.16
N LEU A 763 26.04 -25.31 -19.19
CA LEU A 763 27.30 -24.69 -19.58
C LEU A 763 27.11 -23.29 -20.16
N GLU A 764 25.97 -22.99 -20.80
CA GLU A 764 25.69 -21.63 -21.32
C GLU A 764 25.76 -20.57 -20.23
N GLY A 765 25.26 -20.90 -19.02
CA GLY A 765 25.38 -20.03 -17.85
C GLY A 765 26.85 -19.83 -17.40
N LEU A 766 27.70 -20.88 -17.56
CA LEU A 766 29.10 -20.78 -17.27
C LEU A 766 29.83 -19.96 -18.36
N TYR A 767 29.51 -20.16 -19.62
CA TYR A 767 30.09 -19.39 -20.74
C TYR A 767 29.88 -17.88 -20.55
N LYS A 768 28.66 -17.44 -20.20
CA LYS A 768 28.37 -16.02 -19.91
C LYS A 768 29.18 -15.47 -18.73
N ARG A 769 29.40 -16.27 -17.68
CA ARG A 769 30.22 -15.87 -16.53
C ARG A 769 31.69 -15.75 -16.92
N VAL A 770 32.22 -16.69 -17.69
CA VAL A 770 33.60 -16.65 -18.17
C VAL A 770 33.81 -15.48 -19.12
N GLU A 771 32.87 -15.20 -20.00
CA GLU A 771 32.90 -14.04 -20.90
C GLU A 771 32.88 -12.71 -20.11
N SER A 772 32.13 -12.62 -19.01
CA SER A 772 32.15 -11.43 -18.17
C SER A 772 33.47 -11.18 -17.42
N ILE A 773 34.33 -12.19 -17.31
CA ILE A 773 35.69 -12.10 -16.76
C ILE A 773 36.75 -11.81 -17.85
N GLY A 774 36.31 -11.76 -19.14
CA GLY A 774 37.15 -11.42 -20.26
C GLY A 774 37.74 -12.62 -21.01
N TYR A 775 37.26 -13.85 -20.74
CA TYR A 775 37.75 -15.08 -21.41
C TYR A 775 36.65 -15.76 -22.20
N LYS A 776 36.99 -16.56 -23.21
CA LYS A 776 36.06 -17.36 -23.98
C LYS A 776 36.28 -18.86 -23.70
N LEU A 777 35.24 -19.56 -23.27
CA LEU A 777 35.26 -20.99 -22.99
C LEU A 777 34.59 -21.76 -24.12
N ILE A 778 35.24 -22.82 -24.62
CA ILE A 778 34.66 -23.75 -25.62
C ILE A 778 34.88 -25.18 -25.13
N MET A 779 33.82 -25.98 -25.10
CA MET A 779 33.87 -27.38 -24.67
C MET A 779 33.70 -28.33 -25.84
N ASP A 780 34.60 -29.33 -26.01
CA ASP A 780 34.52 -30.34 -27.02
C ASP A 780 33.37 -31.33 -26.77
N GLU A 781 32.90 -32.00 -27.83
CA GLU A 781 31.79 -32.96 -27.76
C GLU A 781 32.08 -34.15 -26.84
N GLU A 782 33.33 -34.66 -26.86
CA GLU A 782 33.79 -35.74 -25.98
C GLU A 782 33.80 -35.30 -24.51
N ALA A 783 34.20 -34.06 -24.23
CA ALA A 783 34.17 -33.50 -22.90
C ALA A 783 32.73 -33.34 -22.35
N ARG A 784 31.80 -32.89 -23.22
CA ARG A 784 30.35 -32.80 -22.85
C ARG A 784 29.74 -34.16 -22.57
N LYS A 785 30.10 -35.20 -23.39
CA LYS A 785 29.65 -36.58 -23.14
C LYS A 785 30.27 -37.15 -21.85
N PHE A 786 31.51 -36.82 -21.50
CA PHE A 786 32.11 -37.20 -20.24
C PHE A 786 31.39 -36.59 -19.04
N ILE A 787 31.06 -35.29 -19.10
CA ILE A 787 30.28 -34.61 -18.03
C ILE A 787 28.92 -35.27 -17.88
N ALA A 788 28.24 -35.54 -19.00
CA ALA A 788 26.94 -36.18 -19.00
C ALA A 788 26.97 -37.56 -18.33
N ASN A 789 28.02 -38.35 -18.59
CA ASN A 789 28.21 -39.67 -17.98
C ASN A 789 28.52 -39.59 -16.48
N LYS A 790 29.41 -38.71 -16.06
CA LYS A 790 29.77 -38.53 -14.64
C LYS A 790 28.67 -37.83 -13.82
N GLY A 791 27.89 -36.97 -14.46
CA GLY A 791 26.80 -36.20 -13.84
C GLY A 791 25.45 -36.91 -13.84
N TYR A 792 25.33 -38.09 -14.43
CA TYR A 792 24.08 -38.86 -14.43
C TYR A 792 24.11 -39.99 -13.39
N ASP A 793 23.12 -40.05 -12.57
CA ASP A 793 22.86 -41.12 -11.62
C ASP A 793 21.46 -41.71 -11.83
N ILE A 794 21.35 -43.02 -11.90
CA ILE A 794 20.04 -43.70 -12.08
C ILE A 794 19.04 -43.38 -10.97
N GLN A 795 19.53 -43.01 -9.76
CA GLN A 795 18.67 -42.68 -8.62
C GLN A 795 18.29 -41.19 -8.56
N TYR A 796 19.22 -40.31 -8.92
CA TYR A 796 19.11 -38.87 -8.76
C TYR A 796 18.91 -38.14 -10.09
N GLY A 797 18.89 -38.86 -11.24
CA GLY A 797 18.73 -38.31 -12.58
C GLY A 797 19.84 -37.32 -12.95
N ALA A 798 19.47 -36.19 -13.51
CA ALA A 798 20.38 -35.12 -13.91
C ALA A 798 20.78 -34.16 -12.74
N ARG A 799 20.33 -34.42 -11.51
CA ARG A 799 20.62 -33.54 -10.35
C ARG A 799 22.13 -33.39 -10.06
N PRO A 800 22.96 -34.45 -10.19
CA PRO A 800 24.41 -34.34 -9.96
C PRO A 800 25.17 -33.60 -11.05
N LEU A 801 24.56 -33.30 -12.22
CA LEU A 801 25.21 -32.63 -13.35
C LEU A 801 25.87 -31.30 -12.97
N LYS A 802 25.18 -30.46 -12.18
CA LYS A 802 25.77 -29.21 -11.70
C LYS A 802 27.03 -29.40 -10.90
N ARG A 803 27.04 -30.42 -10.04
CA ARG A 803 28.23 -30.77 -9.26
C ARG A 803 29.35 -31.32 -10.16
N ALA A 804 29.01 -32.13 -11.18
CA ALA A 804 29.98 -32.63 -12.15
C ALA A 804 30.60 -31.49 -12.96
N ILE A 805 29.80 -30.51 -13.39
CA ILE A 805 30.33 -29.30 -14.05
C ILE A 805 31.24 -28.52 -13.10
N GLN A 806 30.84 -28.32 -11.86
CA GLN A 806 31.67 -27.62 -10.89
C GLN A 806 33.02 -28.33 -10.69
N THR A 807 33.01 -29.63 -10.38
CA THR A 807 34.23 -30.39 -10.04
C THR A 807 35.13 -30.62 -11.26
N HIS A 808 34.57 -30.84 -12.46
CA HIS A 808 35.40 -31.22 -13.62
C HIS A 808 35.65 -30.06 -14.60
N VAL A 809 34.87 -28.97 -14.51
CA VAL A 809 35.03 -27.83 -15.44
C VAL A 809 35.45 -26.56 -14.68
N GLU A 810 34.66 -26.15 -13.65
CA GLU A 810 34.94 -24.89 -12.95
C GLU A 810 36.24 -24.97 -12.16
N ASP A 811 36.53 -26.09 -11.45
CA ASP A 811 37.76 -26.28 -10.70
C ASP A 811 39.00 -26.32 -11.65
N ALA A 812 38.89 -27.07 -12.78
CA ALA A 812 39.98 -27.13 -13.77
C ALA A 812 40.20 -25.77 -14.47
N LEU A 813 39.15 -25.03 -14.73
CA LEU A 813 39.20 -23.69 -15.30
C LEU A 813 39.86 -22.69 -14.33
N ALA A 814 39.50 -22.76 -13.04
CA ALA A 814 40.09 -21.91 -12.01
C ALA A 814 41.60 -22.15 -11.87
N GLU A 815 42.07 -23.41 -11.92
CA GLU A 815 43.51 -23.74 -11.90
C GLU A 815 44.27 -23.13 -13.09
N VAL A 816 43.68 -23.17 -14.29
CA VAL A 816 44.29 -22.61 -15.49
C VAL A 816 44.31 -21.09 -15.47
N ILE A 817 43.25 -20.45 -15.01
CA ILE A 817 43.18 -18.97 -14.89
C ILE A 817 44.18 -18.47 -13.84
N LEU A 818 44.38 -19.19 -12.71
CA LEU A 818 45.29 -18.78 -11.65
C LEU A 818 46.75 -19.17 -11.93
N GLY A 819 47.01 -20.26 -12.69
CA GLY A 819 48.31 -20.85 -12.87
C GLY A 819 49.01 -20.50 -14.20
N SER A 820 48.36 -19.94 -15.19
CA SER A 820 48.88 -19.65 -16.52
C SER A 820 48.91 -18.14 -16.79
N GLU A 821 49.89 -17.69 -17.60
CA GLU A 821 49.91 -16.32 -18.15
C GLU A 821 48.89 -16.20 -19.27
N ILE A 822 47.60 -16.03 -18.89
CA ILE A 822 46.46 -15.83 -19.79
C ILE A 822 46.21 -14.34 -19.92
N GLN A 823 45.97 -13.86 -21.15
CA GLN A 823 45.61 -12.47 -21.43
C GLN A 823 44.05 -12.35 -21.62
N GLU A 824 43.51 -11.19 -21.30
CA GLU A 824 42.10 -10.89 -21.58
C GLU A 824 41.83 -11.04 -23.10
N GLY A 825 40.86 -11.89 -23.48
CA GLY A 825 40.53 -12.21 -24.86
C GLY A 825 40.95 -13.62 -25.32
N ASP A 826 41.76 -14.33 -24.54
CA ASP A 826 42.17 -15.70 -24.87
C ASP A 826 40.99 -16.69 -24.82
N THR A 827 41.06 -17.69 -25.71
CA THR A 827 40.08 -18.78 -25.78
C THR A 827 40.60 -20.02 -25.04
N ILE A 828 39.80 -20.48 -24.07
CA ILE A 828 40.10 -21.70 -23.29
C ILE A 828 39.24 -22.83 -23.86
N ARG A 829 39.89 -23.90 -24.29
CA ARG A 829 39.22 -25.10 -24.80
C ARG A 829 39.31 -26.24 -23.79
N GLY A 830 38.16 -26.79 -23.41
CA GLY A 830 38.06 -27.97 -22.56
C GLY A 830 37.95 -29.24 -23.41
N THR A 831 38.97 -30.12 -23.34
CA THR A 831 39.09 -31.40 -24.03
C THR A 831 39.06 -32.54 -23.02
N TYR A 832 38.58 -33.71 -23.44
CA TYR A 832 38.62 -34.92 -22.61
C TYR A 832 39.89 -35.73 -22.85
N ASP A 833 40.66 -35.93 -21.79
CA ASP A 833 41.88 -36.79 -21.80
C ASP A 833 41.51 -38.20 -21.31
N LYS A 834 41.58 -39.16 -22.21
CA LYS A 834 41.22 -40.57 -21.93
C LYS A 834 42.22 -41.27 -21.00
N GLU A 835 43.50 -40.83 -20.96
CA GLU A 835 44.51 -41.44 -20.08
C GLU A 835 44.33 -40.98 -18.61
N LYS A 836 43.91 -39.73 -18.41
CA LYS A 836 43.73 -39.14 -17.09
C LYS A 836 42.30 -39.27 -16.59
N ASP A 837 41.33 -39.71 -17.42
CA ASP A 837 39.91 -39.73 -17.14
C ASP A 837 39.39 -38.37 -16.57
N ALA A 838 39.90 -37.26 -17.13
CA ALA A 838 39.66 -35.91 -16.69
C ALA A 838 39.51 -34.92 -17.86
N ILE A 839 38.90 -33.76 -17.60
CA ILE A 839 38.84 -32.66 -18.56
C ILE A 839 40.12 -31.83 -18.40
N VAL A 840 40.84 -31.61 -19.50
CA VAL A 840 42.03 -30.76 -19.55
C VAL A 840 41.67 -29.46 -20.26
N MET A 841 42.01 -28.32 -19.64
CA MET A 841 41.83 -27.01 -20.22
C MET A 841 43.09 -26.58 -20.95
N VAL A 842 42.93 -26.25 -22.24
CA VAL A 842 44.03 -25.82 -23.12
C VAL A 842 43.76 -24.37 -23.54
N VAL A 843 44.73 -23.51 -23.39
CA VAL A 843 44.64 -22.11 -23.81
C VAL A 843 45.02 -22.02 -25.29
N GLU A 844 44.09 -21.57 -26.12
CA GLU A 844 44.35 -21.21 -27.51
C GLU A 844 44.57 -19.69 -27.55
N LYS A 845 45.81 -19.30 -27.90
CA LYS A 845 46.19 -17.88 -28.05
C LYS A 845 45.68 -17.29 -29.34
#